data_6db0f8b65bd37dc57a075b4514838364
#
_entry.id   6db0f8b65bd37dc57a075b4514838364
#
_cell.length_a   1.000
_cell.length_b   1.000
_cell.length_c   1.000
_cell.angle_alpha   90.00
_cell.angle_beta   90.00
_cell.angle_gamma   90.00
#
_symmetry.space_group_name_H-M   'P 1'
#
loop_
_entity.id
_entity.type
_entity.pdbx_description
1 polymer ?
#
loop_
_entity_poly.entity_id
_entity_poly.type
_entity_poly.pdbx_seq_one_letter_code
_entity_poly.pdbx_strand_id
1 'polypeptide(L)'
;MKFSHKKVYYLEIKCYLCPKIIEIYQLFMKKKLTLAILAFLSSSMMTAQVEDKKTEGEGDKDESAFTFTESQLGEDDDMSQNVTIVNSNSNIYANEVGYLWSPVRFRYRAFNQKYNDVYINGALMNDAESGQFRYSQVGGLNNQTRSGEYSLPFEANNFAMPSMGGTNNYNFRPSAMPIGNKAALSVANRNYTLRGMYSYSSGLNEKGWAVAAALTYRWADRGYVEGTFYNSLSYFLGIEKQTGNHSISFVTWGNPTERASQGASTDEMYWIANNRYYNPYWGYQNGKKRNSRVINDFAPTALLTWDWKINDDMKLTTSLTGKYSMYKSTKLNYNNSDNPHPDYWKVLPSSYYNVWNEDDNSYRTESAWDAWNNAYNWLSSSKANRQIDFDRLYAANVGASQQGADAMYYIQAKHNNQLDIKLSSTLDMKLDDKQKLVMGMNLGTTKGMHYQTMDDMLGATQFHNINYYALGKYDINSEQVQYDLNNPNAKVGEGDRFGYDYNILVDRADFWTTYSATLSRMHAFVSGRVSGTQMQRDGKMRNGLAKDNSYGKSGTARFLDGGGKIGLSFNLGKGNIIQLGAGYELRTPTASTAFASPEINNDFVANLKNEKVFSAEFGYSLSKSWMRANVNAYYSRIKDATEWQCFYFDDANSFSYVSLTGVEKEYYGVEYGLKFKITSAFSIQAIGTVSEAKYANDANVRYMLSTSGDYGDDICHLKGVREASTPLLAQSLTLSYNNKGWFIDLTGNYYDRMYLSPSVYHRYDQICEHDNDGNAIVPDQWEGNGGFMLDASIGKLIRLKKGQLSINLTLTNILNNRDICTGGYEQSRSDLTASGNSRGYLFSMNPKKFYAYGTNGMLNFTYRF
;
A
#
# COMPACT_ATOMS: atom_id res chain seq x y z
N MET A 1 -15.04 57.55 -13.81
CA MET A 1 -16.06 56.89 -12.99
C MET A 1 -15.48 55.57 -12.47
N LYS A 2 -15.19 55.52 -11.17
CA LYS A 2 -14.76 54.33 -10.45
C LYS A 2 -15.97 53.64 -9.87
N PHE A 3 -16.11 52.27 -10.03
CA PHE A 3 -16.81 51.37 -9.14
C PHE A 3 -16.44 49.95 -9.58
N SER A 4 -15.65 49.28 -8.78
CA SER A 4 -15.95 48.31 -7.76
C SER A 4 -15.86 46.85 -8.24
N HIS A 5 -14.64 46.26 -8.14
CA HIS A 5 -14.38 44.81 -8.33
C HIS A 5 -14.15 44.07 -6.99
N LYS A 6 -15.01 44.29 -5.98
CA LYS A 6 -14.82 43.64 -4.66
C LYS A 6 -16.00 42.80 -4.18
N LYS A 7 -16.94 42.41 -5.03
CA LYS A 7 -18.13 41.64 -4.57
C LYS A 7 -18.33 40.23 -5.17
N VAL A 8 -17.43 39.77 -6.04
CA VAL A 8 -17.65 38.47 -6.74
C VAL A 8 -17.08 37.26 -6.00
N TYR A 9 -16.08 37.44 -5.14
CA TYR A 9 -15.42 36.30 -4.44
C TYR A 9 -16.18 35.75 -3.22
N TYR A 10 -17.21 36.40 -2.69
CA TYR A 10 -17.96 35.92 -1.53
C TYR A 10 -19.21 35.09 -1.87
N LEU A 11 -19.62 35.09 -3.13
CA LEU A 11 -20.84 34.33 -3.55
C LEU A 11 -20.53 32.89 -4.02
N GLU A 12 -19.30 32.58 -4.45
CA GLU A 12 -18.98 31.24 -4.95
C GLU A 12 -18.78 30.19 -3.84
N ILE A 13 -18.36 30.60 -2.65
CA ILE A 13 -18.18 29.66 -1.51
C ILE A 13 -19.53 29.22 -0.92
N LYS A 14 -20.59 30.04 -1.00
CA LYS A 14 -21.92 29.68 -0.54
C LYS A 14 -22.69 28.72 -1.47
N CYS A 15 -22.34 28.70 -2.77
CA CYS A 15 -23.07 27.87 -3.75
C CYS A 15 -22.58 26.41 -3.83
N TYR A 16 -21.40 26.05 -3.32
CA TYR A 16 -20.87 24.69 -3.45
C TYR A 16 -21.32 23.71 -2.35
N LEU A 17 -21.70 24.20 -1.19
CA LEU A 17 -22.17 23.37 -0.08
C LEU A 17 -23.69 23.15 -0.09
N CYS A 18 -24.48 24.10 -0.61
CA CYS A 18 -25.94 24.03 -0.59
C CYS A 18 -26.57 22.94 -1.50
N PRO A 19 -26.14 22.73 -2.76
CA PRO A 19 -26.73 21.70 -3.60
C PRO A 19 -26.43 20.27 -3.12
N LYS A 20 -25.22 20.04 -2.60
CA LYS A 20 -24.84 18.70 -2.10
C LYS A 20 -25.52 18.30 -0.80
N ILE A 21 -25.77 19.25 0.08
CA ILE A 21 -26.54 19.00 1.32
C ILE A 21 -28.00 18.68 0.98
N ILE A 22 -28.59 19.34 -0.03
CA ILE A 22 -29.92 19.06 -0.51
C ILE A 22 -30.01 17.72 -1.25
N GLU A 23 -29.02 17.34 -2.04
CA GLU A 23 -28.92 16.00 -2.64
C GLU A 23 -28.76 14.89 -1.59
N ILE A 24 -27.94 15.12 -0.57
CA ILE A 24 -27.80 14.19 0.56
C ILE A 24 -29.11 14.08 1.34
N TYR A 25 -29.82 15.18 1.55
CA TYR A 25 -31.14 15.18 2.20
C TYR A 25 -32.20 14.45 1.35
N GLN A 26 -32.20 14.62 0.03
CA GLN A 26 -33.08 13.90 -0.88
C GLN A 26 -32.74 12.41 -1.04
N LEU A 27 -31.46 12.03 -0.93
CA LEU A 27 -31.01 10.63 -0.91
C LEU A 27 -31.40 9.92 0.39
N PHE A 28 -31.33 10.63 1.51
CA PHE A 28 -31.81 10.14 2.83
C PHE A 28 -33.31 9.90 2.85
N MET A 29 -34.10 10.76 2.18
CA MET A 29 -35.55 10.64 2.13
C MET A 29 -36.05 9.59 1.13
N LYS A 30 -35.29 9.21 0.11
CA LYS A 30 -35.71 8.26 -0.93
C LYS A 30 -35.34 6.79 -0.69
N LYS A 31 -34.54 6.45 0.31
CA LYS A 31 -34.19 5.04 0.60
C LYS A 31 -34.48 4.69 2.05
N LYS A 32 -35.16 3.56 2.26
CA LYS A 32 -35.57 2.92 3.52
C LYS A 32 -34.43 2.66 4.55
N LEU A 33 -33.30 3.33 4.41
CA LEU A 33 -32.12 3.21 5.30
C LEU A 33 -32.38 3.93 6.64
N THR A 34 -33.20 5.00 6.65
CA THR A 34 -33.55 5.73 7.86
C THR A 34 -34.37 4.87 8.83
N LEU A 35 -35.20 3.95 8.34
CA LEU A 35 -35.96 3.05 9.20
C LEU A 35 -35.07 1.94 9.83
N ALA A 36 -34.04 1.47 9.14
CA ALA A 36 -33.13 0.45 9.67
C ALA A 36 -32.26 1.02 10.79
N ILE A 37 -31.77 2.24 10.66
CA ILE A 37 -30.94 2.91 11.69
C ILE A 37 -31.79 3.27 12.91
N LEU A 38 -33.01 3.73 12.75
CA LEU A 38 -33.96 4.02 13.85
C LEU A 38 -34.44 2.74 14.53
N ALA A 39 -34.69 1.66 13.82
CA ALA A 39 -35.08 0.37 14.38
C ALA A 39 -33.92 -0.30 15.17
N PHE A 40 -32.67 -0.07 14.76
CA PHE A 40 -31.49 -0.54 15.50
C PHE A 40 -31.24 0.26 16.80
N LEU A 41 -31.57 1.56 16.81
CA LEU A 41 -31.44 2.43 17.98
C LEU A 41 -32.53 2.20 19.02
N SER A 42 -33.68 1.62 18.63
CA SER A 42 -34.85 1.43 19.56
C SER A 42 -34.84 0.06 20.28
N SER A 43 -34.03 -0.90 19.90
CA SER A 43 -34.05 -2.27 20.47
C SER A 43 -33.01 -2.55 21.56
N SER A 44 -32.20 -1.59 21.97
CA SER A 44 -31.13 -1.81 22.96
C SER A 44 -31.27 -0.94 24.23
N MET A 45 -32.44 -0.90 24.83
CA MET A 45 -32.56 -0.47 26.22
C MET A 45 -32.40 -1.68 27.15
N MET A 46 -31.16 -2.11 27.37
CA MET A 46 -30.78 -2.89 28.54
C MET A 46 -29.77 -2.10 29.36
N THR A 47 -30.16 -1.78 30.56
CA THR A 47 -29.36 -1.06 31.54
C THR A 47 -28.17 -1.90 32.03
N ALA A 48 -26.95 -1.48 31.72
CA ALA A 48 -25.76 -1.91 32.45
C ALA A 48 -25.28 -0.76 33.34
N GLN A 49 -25.14 -1.01 34.62
CA GLN A 49 -24.46 -0.10 35.56
C GLN A 49 -22.96 -0.15 35.26
N VAL A 50 -22.38 1.00 34.99
CA VAL A 50 -20.92 1.16 34.82
C VAL A 50 -20.34 1.66 36.12
N GLU A 51 -19.56 0.85 36.83
CA GLU A 51 -18.66 1.31 37.87
C GLU A 51 -17.46 2.03 37.23
N ASP A 52 -17.28 3.29 37.59
CA ASP A 52 -16.17 4.14 37.21
C ASP A 52 -14.85 3.62 37.81
N LYS A 53 -14.06 2.86 37.10
CA LYS A 53 -12.64 2.77 37.36
C LYS A 53 -11.93 3.90 36.64
N LYS A 54 -11.53 4.91 37.39
CA LYS A 54 -10.62 5.97 36.95
C LYS A 54 -9.31 5.37 36.45
N THR A 55 -9.16 5.30 35.15
CA THR A 55 -7.85 5.39 34.48
C THR A 55 -7.66 6.85 34.11
N GLU A 56 -6.91 7.57 34.92
CA GLU A 56 -6.29 8.82 34.52
C GLU A 56 -5.24 8.47 33.45
N GLY A 57 -5.60 8.57 32.21
CA GLY A 57 -4.74 8.35 31.09
C GLY A 57 -5.21 9.19 29.93
N GLU A 58 -4.32 9.96 29.40
CA GLU A 58 -4.31 10.64 28.13
C GLU A 58 -5.67 10.72 27.43
N GLY A 59 -6.24 11.93 27.42
CA GLY A 59 -7.54 12.21 26.85
C GLY A 59 -7.66 11.57 25.46
N ASP A 60 -8.87 11.09 25.15
CA ASP A 60 -9.25 10.55 23.86
C ASP A 60 -8.71 11.43 22.73
N LYS A 61 -7.46 11.16 22.36
CA LYS A 61 -6.92 11.67 21.14
C LYS A 61 -7.84 11.20 20.02
N ASP A 62 -8.17 12.12 19.20
CA ASP A 62 -9.00 12.05 18.04
C ASP A 62 -9.13 10.65 17.43
N GLU A 63 -10.35 10.13 17.31
CA GLU A 63 -10.61 8.86 16.63
C GLU A 63 -10.12 8.84 15.19
N SER A 64 -9.95 9.99 14.55
CA SER A 64 -9.32 10.11 13.25
C SER A 64 -7.84 9.72 13.31
N ALA A 65 -7.16 9.91 14.44
CA ALA A 65 -5.77 9.52 14.65
C ALA A 65 -5.55 8.00 14.77
N PHE A 66 -6.59 7.22 15.01
CA PHE A 66 -6.53 5.75 15.12
C PHE A 66 -7.13 5.03 13.91
N THR A 67 -7.61 5.76 12.94
CA THR A 67 -8.05 5.19 11.68
C THR A 67 -6.81 5.04 10.80
N PHE A 68 -6.60 3.86 10.22
CA PHE A 68 -5.67 3.76 9.12
C PHE A 68 -6.05 4.80 8.08
N THR A 69 -5.09 5.61 7.70
CA THR A 69 -5.32 6.66 6.70
C THR A 69 -5.59 6.04 5.34
N GLU A 70 -6.18 6.79 4.45
CA GLU A 70 -6.52 6.28 3.11
C GLU A 70 -5.30 5.86 2.32
N SER A 71 -4.15 6.51 2.53
CA SER A 71 -2.88 6.09 1.94
C SER A 71 -2.37 4.74 2.49
N GLN A 72 -2.73 4.39 3.72
CA GLN A 72 -2.41 3.09 4.33
C GLN A 72 -3.37 1.98 3.87
N LEU A 73 -4.59 2.35 3.45
CA LEU A 73 -5.61 1.43 2.95
C LEU A 73 -5.64 1.34 1.42
N GLY A 74 -5.05 2.31 0.72
CA GLY A 74 -4.98 2.36 -0.73
C GLY A 74 -3.81 1.54 -1.24
N GLU A 75 -4.08 0.31 -1.68
CA GLU A 75 -3.14 -0.53 -2.41
C GLU A 75 -3.49 -0.42 -3.90
N ASP A 76 -2.75 0.39 -4.65
CA ASP A 76 -2.85 0.43 -6.09
C ASP A 76 -1.77 -0.46 -6.70
N ASP A 77 -2.15 -1.30 -7.68
CA ASP A 77 -1.23 -2.18 -8.40
C ASP A 77 -0.11 -1.41 -9.13
N ASP A 78 -0.37 -0.15 -9.49
CA ASP A 78 0.60 0.73 -10.14
C ASP A 78 1.55 1.41 -9.15
N MET A 79 1.29 1.28 -7.84
CA MET A 79 2.15 1.81 -6.78
C MET A 79 2.91 0.65 -6.14
N SER A 80 4.16 0.53 -6.48
CA SER A 80 5.00 -0.64 -6.23
C SER A 80 5.21 -1.03 -4.77
N GLN A 81 4.83 -0.18 -3.80
CA GLN A 81 5.12 -0.46 -2.39
C GLN A 81 4.05 0.05 -1.43
N ASN A 82 3.67 -0.82 -0.48
CA ASN A 82 2.78 -0.48 0.62
C ASN A 82 3.49 0.39 1.66
N VAL A 83 2.72 1.20 2.37
CA VAL A 83 3.23 2.06 3.45
C VAL A 83 3.76 1.20 4.60
N THR A 84 4.96 1.48 5.08
CA THR A 84 5.52 0.85 6.29
C THR A 84 5.07 1.64 7.51
N ILE A 85 4.27 1.00 8.37
CA ILE A 85 3.74 1.62 9.58
C ILE A 85 4.59 1.19 10.76
N VAL A 86 5.24 2.16 11.39
CA VAL A 86 5.91 1.99 12.67
C VAL A 86 5.06 2.62 13.77
N ASN A 87 5.02 1.99 14.93
CA ASN A 87 4.39 2.53 16.12
C ASN A 87 5.35 2.41 17.30
N SER A 88 5.14 3.23 18.33
CA SER A 88 5.87 3.15 19.59
C SER A 88 5.07 3.82 20.71
N ASN A 89 5.15 3.28 21.90
CA ASN A 89 4.56 3.90 23.09
C ASN A 89 5.48 4.95 23.72
N SER A 90 6.77 4.92 23.43
CA SER A 90 7.82 5.74 24.05
C SER A 90 8.43 6.79 23.12
N ASN A 91 8.52 6.50 21.83
CA ASN A 91 9.16 7.36 20.83
C ASN A 91 8.13 8.27 20.13
N ILE A 92 8.31 9.60 20.28
CA ILE A 92 7.38 10.60 19.73
C ILE A 92 7.33 10.55 18.22
N TYR A 93 8.50 10.45 17.55
CA TYR A 93 8.59 10.38 16.09
C TYR A 93 7.82 9.16 15.55
N ALA A 94 8.13 7.97 16.05
CA ALA A 94 7.50 6.73 15.60
C ALA A 94 5.99 6.67 15.87
N ASN A 95 5.52 7.33 16.95
CA ASN A 95 4.10 7.39 17.28
C ASN A 95 3.27 8.27 16.33
N GLU A 96 3.88 9.30 15.75
CA GLU A 96 3.16 10.33 14.98
C GLU A 96 3.36 10.20 13.47
N VAL A 97 4.51 9.65 13.03
CA VAL A 97 4.94 9.70 11.62
C VAL A 97 3.97 9.03 10.66
N GLY A 98 3.39 7.91 11.05
CA GLY A 98 2.45 7.15 10.23
C GLY A 98 1.13 7.90 9.98
N TYR A 99 0.74 8.78 10.89
CA TYR A 99 -0.45 9.60 10.77
C TYR A 99 -0.18 10.93 10.06
N LEU A 100 0.78 11.71 10.56
CA LEU A 100 1.02 13.07 10.06
C LEU A 100 1.50 13.09 8.60
N TRP A 101 2.28 12.10 8.17
CA TRP A 101 2.84 12.04 6.83
C TRP A 101 2.13 11.06 5.88
N SER A 102 0.98 10.58 6.29
CA SER A 102 0.15 9.73 5.45
C SER A 102 -0.28 10.36 4.10
N PRO A 103 -0.52 11.69 3.99
CA PRO A 103 -0.90 12.30 2.72
C PRO A 103 0.16 12.15 1.61
N VAL A 104 1.43 11.94 1.99
CA VAL A 104 2.54 11.74 1.05
C VAL A 104 3.05 10.29 1.02
N ARG A 105 2.29 9.34 1.59
CA ARG A 105 2.63 7.91 1.59
C ARG A 105 3.99 7.59 2.20
N PHE A 106 4.32 8.26 3.28
CA PHE A 106 5.61 8.09 3.96
C PHE A 106 5.84 6.64 4.37
N ARG A 107 7.03 6.13 4.07
CA ARG A 107 7.53 4.84 4.52
C ARG A 107 8.63 5.04 5.55
N TYR A 108 8.51 4.38 6.69
CA TYR A 108 9.51 4.44 7.75
C TYR A 108 10.89 4.05 7.22
N ARG A 109 11.86 4.98 7.28
CA ARG A 109 13.23 4.85 6.76
C ARG A 109 13.31 4.42 5.29
N ALA A 110 12.27 4.69 4.51
CA ALA A 110 12.10 4.25 3.12
C ALA A 110 12.14 2.72 2.92
N PHE A 111 12.06 1.92 4.00
CA PHE A 111 12.08 0.46 3.90
C PHE A 111 10.88 -0.10 3.15
N ASN A 112 11.09 -1.19 2.41
CA ASN A 112 10.01 -2.01 1.92
C ASN A 112 9.24 -2.64 3.10
N GLN A 113 7.93 -2.74 2.99
CA GLN A 113 7.07 -3.27 4.05
C GLN A 113 7.41 -4.72 4.44
N LYS A 114 8.08 -5.50 3.60
CA LYS A 114 8.57 -6.85 3.93
C LYS A 114 9.53 -6.89 5.12
N TYR A 115 10.07 -5.73 5.51
CA TYR A 115 10.93 -5.58 6.69
C TYR A 115 10.18 -5.15 7.96
N ASN A 116 8.85 -5.03 7.90
CA ASN A 116 7.97 -4.74 9.03
C ASN A 116 7.10 -5.96 9.31
N ASP A 117 7.22 -6.55 10.50
CA ASP A 117 6.43 -7.71 10.88
C ASP A 117 5.19 -7.28 11.65
N VAL A 118 4.04 -7.85 11.28
CA VAL A 118 2.74 -7.57 11.89
C VAL A 118 2.17 -8.84 12.49
N TYR A 119 1.83 -8.76 13.76
CA TYR A 119 1.19 -9.82 14.53
C TYR A 119 -0.21 -9.39 14.98
N ILE A 120 -1.10 -10.37 15.16
CA ILE A 120 -2.39 -10.20 15.82
C ILE A 120 -2.52 -11.31 16.85
N ASN A 121 -2.67 -10.96 18.14
CA ASN A 121 -2.66 -11.90 19.27
C ASN A 121 -1.44 -12.85 19.28
N GLY A 122 -0.29 -12.37 18.82
CA GLY A 122 0.93 -13.17 18.70
C GLY A 122 1.01 -14.06 17.45
N ALA A 123 0.03 -14.04 16.56
CA ALA A 123 0.08 -14.74 15.27
C ALA A 123 0.70 -13.87 14.19
N LEU A 124 1.69 -14.38 13.46
CA LEU A 124 2.33 -13.68 12.33
C LEU A 124 1.36 -13.55 11.15
N MET A 125 1.07 -12.32 10.72
CA MET A 125 0.07 -12.01 9.69
C MET A 125 0.65 -11.67 8.31
N ASN A 126 1.96 -11.44 8.20
CA ASN A 126 2.61 -11.14 6.93
C ASN A 126 2.36 -12.24 5.91
N ASP A 127 2.11 -11.84 4.68
CA ASP A 127 1.95 -12.71 3.52
C ASP A 127 3.24 -13.49 3.22
N ALA A 128 3.16 -14.79 2.98
CA ALA A 128 4.35 -15.61 2.76
C ALA A 128 4.95 -15.45 1.36
N GLU A 129 4.17 -15.00 0.37
CA GLU A 129 4.68 -14.77 -0.98
C GLU A 129 5.42 -13.44 -1.10
N SER A 130 4.84 -12.36 -0.56
CA SER A 130 5.38 -10.99 -0.66
C SER A 130 6.17 -10.53 0.56
N GLY A 131 6.00 -11.19 1.71
CA GLY A 131 6.55 -10.75 2.99
C GLY A 131 5.82 -9.56 3.61
N GLN A 132 4.75 -9.04 3.01
CA GLN A 132 4.06 -7.82 3.41
C GLN A 132 2.76 -8.11 4.16
N PHE A 133 2.27 -7.13 4.91
CA PHE A 133 0.94 -7.15 5.50
C PHE A 133 0.04 -6.10 4.83
N ARG A 134 -1.14 -6.50 4.37
CA ARG A 134 -2.11 -5.59 3.78
C ARG A 134 -2.98 -4.97 4.85
N TYR A 135 -2.73 -3.70 5.19
CA TYR A 135 -3.52 -2.97 6.19
C TYR A 135 -4.98 -2.76 5.77
N SER A 136 -5.30 -2.83 4.47
CA SER A 136 -6.68 -2.85 3.97
C SER A 136 -7.52 -3.97 4.59
N GLN A 137 -6.91 -5.11 4.93
CA GLN A 137 -7.59 -6.27 5.54
C GLN A 137 -8.09 -6.03 6.97
N VAL A 138 -7.59 -5.02 7.66
CA VAL A 138 -8.05 -4.58 8.99
C VAL A 138 -8.63 -3.17 8.97
N GLY A 139 -8.79 -2.59 7.80
CA GLY A 139 -9.38 -1.28 7.59
C GLY A 139 -10.81 -1.21 8.13
N GLY A 140 -11.12 -0.16 8.88
CA GLY A 140 -12.42 0.00 9.53
C GLY A 140 -12.60 -0.74 10.87
N LEU A 141 -11.58 -1.50 11.33
CA LEU A 141 -11.58 -2.17 12.64
C LEU A 141 -10.88 -1.32 13.72
N ASN A 142 -11.34 -0.09 13.89
CA ASN A 142 -10.67 0.93 14.70
C ASN A 142 -10.51 0.56 16.18
N ASN A 143 -11.48 -0.13 16.76
CA ASN A 143 -11.38 -0.56 18.17
C ASN A 143 -10.33 -1.67 18.36
N GLN A 144 -10.22 -2.57 17.37
CA GLN A 144 -9.32 -3.72 17.41
C GLN A 144 -7.86 -3.29 17.17
N THR A 145 -7.63 -2.36 16.25
CA THR A 145 -6.29 -1.89 15.91
C THR A 145 -5.76 -0.80 16.83
N ARG A 146 -6.57 -0.33 17.77
CA ARG A 146 -6.20 0.69 18.78
C ARG A 146 -5.30 0.14 19.88
N SER A 147 -5.49 -1.12 20.28
CA SER A 147 -4.71 -1.75 21.34
C SER A 147 -3.64 -2.64 20.74
N GLY A 148 -2.40 -2.41 21.10
CA GLY A 148 -1.28 -3.20 20.60
C GLY A 148 -0.01 -3.01 21.42
N GLU A 149 0.89 -3.94 21.23
CA GLU A 149 2.27 -3.89 21.65
C GLU A 149 3.14 -3.60 20.44
N TYR A 150 4.08 -2.69 20.59
CA TYR A 150 4.91 -2.21 19.47
C TYR A 150 6.37 -2.25 19.88
N SER A 151 7.23 -2.52 18.91
CA SER A 151 8.67 -2.59 19.11
C SER A 151 9.40 -1.94 17.96
N LEU A 152 10.27 -0.98 18.24
CA LEU A 152 11.24 -0.45 17.32
C LEU A 152 12.34 -1.49 17.03
N PRO A 153 13.18 -1.32 15.99
CA PRO A 153 14.13 -2.34 15.55
C PRO A 153 15.07 -2.90 16.61
N PHE A 154 15.37 -2.13 17.65
CA PHE A 154 16.28 -2.51 18.74
C PHE A 154 15.64 -2.37 20.12
N GLU A 155 14.33 -2.62 20.21
CA GLU A 155 13.59 -2.74 21.45
C GLU A 155 13.13 -4.19 21.65
N ALA A 156 13.37 -4.77 22.82
CA ALA A 156 12.86 -6.11 23.15
C ALA A 156 11.33 -6.10 23.27
N ASN A 157 10.70 -7.19 22.85
CA ASN A 157 9.26 -7.42 22.98
C ASN A 157 8.97 -8.85 23.42
N ASN A 158 7.69 -9.18 23.64
CA ASN A 158 7.24 -10.48 24.16
C ASN A 158 6.61 -11.37 23.11
N PHE A 159 6.74 -11.07 21.82
CA PHE A 159 5.97 -11.77 20.78
C PHE A 159 6.75 -12.05 19.49
N ALA A 160 7.95 -11.46 19.31
CA ALA A 160 8.77 -11.68 18.13
C ALA A 160 10.25 -11.32 18.35
N MET A 161 11.15 -11.74 17.47
CA MET A 161 12.40 -11.05 17.27
C MET A 161 12.12 -9.72 16.57
N PRO A 162 12.57 -8.55 17.08
CA PRO A 162 12.30 -7.25 16.47
C PRO A 162 12.77 -7.21 15.02
N SER A 163 11.93 -6.72 14.10
CA SER A 163 12.30 -6.61 12.69
C SER A 163 12.92 -5.26 12.35
N MET A 164 13.59 -5.15 11.18
CA MET A 164 14.30 -3.94 10.78
C MET A 164 13.38 -2.72 10.58
N GLY A 165 12.15 -2.94 10.14
CA GLY A 165 11.13 -1.90 9.93
C GLY A 165 10.18 -1.69 11.11
N GLY A 166 10.51 -2.26 12.29
CA GLY A 166 9.62 -2.29 13.46
C GLY A 166 8.66 -3.48 13.44
N THR A 167 8.07 -3.79 14.59
CA THR A 167 7.19 -4.95 14.78
C THR A 167 5.96 -4.52 15.54
N ASN A 168 4.77 -4.83 15.02
CA ASN A 168 3.48 -4.47 15.59
C ASN A 168 2.71 -5.73 16.00
N ASN A 169 2.10 -5.76 17.19
CA ASN A 169 1.21 -6.84 17.64
C ASN A 169 -0.10 -6.25 18.14
N TYR A 170 -1.16 -6.36 17.35
CA TYR A 170 -2.48 -5.87 17.71
C TYR A 170 -3.21 -6.87 18.60
N ASN A 171 -3.93 -6.36 19.60
CA ASN A 171 -4.70 -7.20 20.52
C ASN A 171 -6.18 -7.23 20.11
N PHE A 172 -6.58 -8.33 19.48
CA PHE A 172 -7.96 -8.56 19.01
C PHE A 172 -8.80 -9.40 20.01
N ARG A 173 -8.29 -9.68 21.21
CA ARG A 173 -9.06 -10.39 22.23
C ARG A 173 -10.30 -9.58 22.64
N PRO A 174 -11.49 -10.19 22.73
CA PRO A 174 -12.72 -9.51 23.14
C PRO A 174 -12.61 -8.81 24.50
N SER A 175 -11.89 -9.40 25.46
CA SER A 175 -11.68 -8.80 26.79
C SER A 175 -10.82 -7.53 26.78
N ALA A 176 -10.04 -7.31 25.71
CA ALA A 176 -9.19 -6.12 25.56
C ALA A 176 -9.94 -4.95 24.89
N MET A 177 -11.16 -5.19 24.38
CA MET A 177 -11.94 -4.14 23.72
C MET A 177 -12.59 -3.20 24.74
N PRO A 178 -12.72 -1.90 24.41
CA PRO A 178 -13.47 -0.94 25.25
C PRO A 178 -14.91 -1.42 25.46
N ILE A 179 -15.31 -1.53 26.73
CA ILE A 179 -16.63 -2.02 27.13
C ILE A 179 -17.71 -1.02 26.71
N GLY A 180 -18.90 -1.54 26.35
CA GLY A 180 -20.09 -0.77 26.00
C GLY A 180 -20.31 -0.68 24.49
N ASN A 181 -21.13 0.26 24.11
CA ASN A 181 -21.51 0.51 22.73
C ASN A 181 -20.83 1.76 22.21
N LYS A 182 -20.50 1.74 20.92
CA LYS A 182 -19.95 2.88 20.22
C LYS A 182 -20.57 2.97 18.84
N ALA A 183 -21.13 4.12 18.51
CA ALA A 183 -21.61 4.44 17.17
C ALA A 183 -20.85 5.64 16.63
N ALA A 184 -20.42 5.59 15.38
CA ALA A 184 -19.78 6.72 14.73
C ALA A 184 -20.34 6.94 13.32
N LEU A 185 -20.45 8.22 12.95
CA LEU A 185 -20.82 8.65 11.60
C LEU A 185 -19.81 9.69 11.14
N SER A 186 -19.27 9.50 9.93
CA SER A 186 -18.32 10.45 9.34
C SER A 186 -18.75 10.84 7.94
N VAL A 187 -18.50 12.11 7.59
CA VAL A 187 -18.65 12.65 6.25
C VAL A 187 -17.28 13.20 5.83
N ALA A 188 -16.83 12.83 4.64
CA ALA A 188 -15.53 13.22 4.12
C ALA A 188 -15.57 13.54 2.61
N ASN A 189 -14.60 14.31 2.13
CA ASN A 189 -14.32 14.47 0.69
C ASN A 189 -12.98 13.84 0.35
N ARG A 190 -12.84 12.54 0.63
CA ARG A 190 -11.65 11.71 0.41
C ARG A 190 -11.99 10.55 -0.53
N ASN A 191 -11.31 9.39 -0.40
CA ASN A 191 -11.65 8.20 -1.19
C ASN A 191 -13.07 7.71 -0.91
N TYR A 192 -13.58 7.91 0.30
CA TYR A 192 -15.00 7.71 0.63
C TYR A 192 -15.66 9.01 1.10
N THR A 193 -16.98 9.08 0.93
CA THR A 193 -17.82 10.23 1.33
C THR A 193 -18.50 9.98 2.68
N LEU A 194 -18.95 8.76 2.91
CA LEU A 194 -19.66 8.39 4.13
C LEU A 194 -19.01 7.19 4.81
N ARG A 195 -18.94 7.24 6.15
CA ARG A 195 -18.58 6.11 7.00
C ARG A 195 -19.58 6.00 8.15
N GLY A 196 -20.21 4.83 8.30
CA GLY A 196 -20.98 4.46 9.47
C GLY A 196 -20.27 3.32 10.20
N MET A 197 -20.16 3.42 11.52
CA MET A 197 -19.54 2.38 12.36
C MET A 197 -20.40 2.12 13.60
N TYR A 198 -20.53 0.84 13.96
CA TYR A 198 -21.06 0.42 15.24
C TYR A 198 -20.17 -0.69 15.83
N SER A 199 -19.91 -0.61 17.12
CA SER A 199 -19.21 -1.67 17.85
C SER A 199 -19.77 -1.87 19.24
N TYR A 200 -19.69 -3.10 19.70
CA TYR A 200 -20.10 -3.56 21.02
C TYR A 200 -19.04 -4.44 21.65
N SER A 201 -18.83 -4.29 22.95
CA SER A 201 -18.04 -5.23 23.76
C SER A 201 -18.69 -5.38 25.12
N SER A 202 -18.86 -6.64 25.55
CA SER A 202 -19.41 -6.95 26.87
C SER A 202 -18.38 -6.73 28.00
N GLY A 203 -17.08 -6.67 27.67
CA GLY A 203 -16.04 -6.92 28.67
C GLY A 203 -16.12 -8.35 29.20
N LEU A 204 -15.24 -8.67 30.14
CA LEU A 204 -15.22 -9.96 30.85
C LEU A 204 -16.28 -9.99 31.93
N ASN A 205 -17.22 -10.93 31.87
CA ASN A 205 -18.26 -11.11 32.88
C ASN A 205 -17.79 -12.02 34.02
N GLU A 206 -18.58 -12.11 35.10
CA GLU A 206 -18.26 -12.94 36.29
C GLU A 206 -18.06 -14.44 35.98
N LYS A 207 -18.66 -14.92 34.90
CA LYS A 207 -18.50 -16.31 34.42
C LYS A 207 -17.27 -16.47 33.51
N GLY A 208 -16.45 -15.45 33.31
CA GLY A 208 -15.26 -15.46 32.48
C GLY A 208 -15.52 -15.39 30.96
N TRP A 209 -16.68 -14.94 30.52
CA TRP A 209 -16.98 -14.74 29.10
C TRP A 209 -16.83 -13.28 28.68
N ALA A 210 -16.25 -13.05 27.51
CA ALA A 210 -16.27 -11.77 26.81
C ALA A 210 -16.70 -11.96 25.36
N VAL A 211 -17.52 -11.05 24.86
CA VAL A 211 -17.99 -11.01 23.46
C VAL A 211 -17.77 -9.63 22.90
N ALA A 212 -17.27 -9.54 21.67
CA ALA A 212 -17.12 -8.27 20.97
C ALA A 212 -17.56 -8.40 19.50
N ALA A 213 -18.19 -7.35 18.98
CA ALA A 213 -18.61 -7.26 17.59
C ALA A 213 -18.40 -5.84 17.07
N ALA A 214 -18.06 -5.70 15.79
CA ALA A 214 -17.97 -4.41 15.12
C ALA A 214 -18.42 -4.53 13.66
N LEU A 215 -19.02 -3.47 13.16
CA LEU A 215 -19.42 -3.32 11.77
C LEU A 215 -19.08 -1.89 11.31
N THR A 216 -18.40 -1.76 10.19
CA THR A 216 -18.07 -0.46 9.59
C THR A 216 -18.39 -0.49 8.11
N TYR A 217 -19.18 0.46 7.63
CA TYR A 217 -19.47 0.64 6.22
C TYR A 217 -18.91 1.97 5.73
N ARG A 218 -18.13 1.93 4.62
CA ARG A 218 -17.55 3.10 3.96
C ARG A 218 -18.03 3.13 2.52
N TRP A 219 -18.48 4.30 2.06
CA TRP A 219 -19.05 4.43 0.75
C TRP A 219 -18.75 5.76 0.08
N ALA A 220 -18.50 5.73 -1.23
CA ALA A 220 -18.51 6.86 -2.14
C ALA A 220 -18.93 6.42 -3.53
N ASP A 221 -19.90 7.11 -4.11
CA ASP A 221 -20.22 7.02 -5.55
C ASP A 221 -19.14 7.72 -6.39
N ARG A 222 -18.52 8.75 -5.80
CA ARG A 222 -17.37 9.47 -6.35
C ARG A 222 -16.39 9.76 -5.23
N GLY A 223 -15.16 9.23 -5.38
CA GLY A 223 -14.02 9.58 -4.53
C GLY A 223 -13.49 10.98 -4.84
N TYR A 224 -12.37 11.37 -4.20
CA TYR A 224 -11.70 12.65 -4.44
C TYR A 224 -11.31 12.80 -5.92
N VAL A 225 -10.80 11.73 -6.53
CA VAL A 225 -10.45 11.66 -7.95
C VAL A 225 -11.67 11.25 -8.76
N GLU A 226 -11.93 11.95 -9.87
CA GLU A 226 -13.06 11.64 -10.74
C GLU A 226 -12.93 10.26 -11.38
N GLY A 227 -14.07 9.57 -11.52
CA GLY A 227 -14.13 8.21 -12.05
C GLY A 227 -13.75 7.12 -11.05
N THR A 228 -13.39 7.50 -9.81
CA THR A 228 -13.21 6.53 -8.72
C THR A 228 -14.48 6.41 -7.89
N PHE A 229 -14.68 5.25 -7.28
CA PHE A 229 -15.72 4.96 -6.30
C PHE A 229 -15.16 4.06 -5.20
N TYR A 230 -15.86 3.96 -4.09
CA TYR A 230 -15.43 3.15 -2.95
C TYR A 230 -16.64 2.52 -2.24
N ASN A 231 -16.58 1.22 -2.02
CA ASN A 231 -17.61 0.46 -1.32
C ASN A 231 -16.93 -0.61 -0.46
N SER A 232 -17.06 -0.53 0.87
CA SER A 232 -16.36 -1.43 1.78
C SER A 232 -17.18 -1.66 3.04
N LEU A 233 -17.34 -2.94 3.39
CA LEU A 233 -17.99 -3.38 4.62
C LEU A 233 -16.98 -4.16 5.47
N SER A 234 -16.60 -3.62 6.63
CA SER A 234 -15.72 -4.32 7.57
C SER A 234 -16.55 -4.93 8.68
N TYR A 235 -16.27 -6.17 9.05
CA TYR A 235 -16.89 -6.85 10.18
C TYR A 235 -15.82 -7.45 11.11
N PHE A 236 -16.16 -7.52 12.39
CA PHE A 236 -15.41 -8.22 13.42
C PHE A 236 -16.38 -8.92 14.37
N LEU A 237 -16.11 -10.17 14.69
CA LEU A 237 -16.81 -10.95 15.70
C LEU A 237 -15.78 -11.68 16.55
N GLY A 238 -15.97 -11.66 17.86
CA GLY A 238 -15.07 -12.32 18.80
C GLY A 238 -15.78 -12.86 20.03
N ILE A 239 -15.33 -14.01 20.50
CA ILE A 239 -15.75 -14.63 21.75
C ILE A 239 -14.51 -15.08 22.52
N GLU A 240 -14.49 -14.88 23.81
CA GLU A 240 -13.40 -15.29 24.70
C GLU A 240 -13.97 -15.94 25.95
N LYS A 241 -13.29 -16.98 26.42
CA LYS A 241 -13.55 -17.66 27.67
C LYS A 241 -12.29 -17.73 28.51
N GLN A 242 -12.34 -17.15 29.71
CA GLN A 242 -11.31 -17.31 30.73
C GLN A 242 -11.78 -18.29 31.79
N THR A 243 -10.93 -19.25 32.14
CA THR A 243 -11.19 -20.23 33.20
C THR A 243 -9.88 -20.57 33.90
N GLY A 244 -9.76 -20.20 35.18
CA GLY A 244 -8.53 -20.38 35.92
C GLY A 244 -7.33 -19.71 35.21
N ASN A 245 -6.31 -20.48 34.92
CA ASN A 245 -5.08 -20.00 34.27
C ASN A 245 -5.15 -20.03 32.72
N HIS A 246 -6.29 -20.34 32.13
CA HIS A 246 -6.47 -20.44 30.69
C HIS A 246 -7.42 -19.38 30.17
N SER A 247 -7.07 -18.78 29.00
CA SER A 247 -7.98 -18.00 28.20
C SER A 247 -7.97 -18.53 26.77
N ILE A 248 -9.15 -18.77 26.21
CA ILE A 248 -9.32 -19.17 24.83
C ILE A 248 -10.17 -18.13 24.14
N SER A 249 -9.66 -17.51 23.08
CA SER A 249 -10.38 -16.55 22.26
C SER A 249 -10.47 -17.01 20.82
N PHE A 250 -11.66 -16.90 20.24
CA PHE A 250 -11.89 -17.06 18.80
C PHE A 250 -12.37 -15.76 18.23
N VAL A 251 -11.69 -15.26 17.21
CA VAL A 251 -12.08 -14.04 16.52
C VAL A 251 -12.09 -14.26 15.01
N THR A 252 -13.01 -13.61 14.32
CA THR A 252 -13.07 -13.59 12.87
C THR A 252 -13.37 -12.18 12.38
N TRP A 253 -12.75 -11.82 11.27
CA TRP A 253 -12.94 -10.52 10.64
C TRP A 253 -12.76 -10.60 9.14
N GLY A 254 -13.21 -9.59 8.46
CA GLY A 254 -13.03 -9.41 7.03
C GLY A 254 -13.48 -8.03 6.59
N ASN A 255 -13.01 -7.64 5.41
CA ASN A 255 -13.24 -6.32 4.86
C ASN A 255 -13.51 -6.41 3.34
N PRO A 256 -14.66 -7.01 2.90
CA PRO A 256 -14.99 -6.99 1.49
C PRO A 256 -15.02 -5.54 0.98
N THR A 257 -14.20 -5.27 0.00
CA THR A 257 -14.00 -3.95 -0.59
C THR A 257 -14.08 -4.03 -2.10
N GLU A 258 -14.85 -3.13 -2.71
CA GLU A 258 -14.87 -2.85 -4.13
C GLU A 258 -14.53 -1.38 -4.35
N ARG A 259 -13.54 -1.11 -5.17
CA ARG A 259 -13.10 0.25 -5.44
C ARG A 259 -12.57 0.41 -6.85
N ALA A 260 -12.68 1.61 -7.39
CA ALA A 260 -12.05 1.96 -8.65
C ALA A 260 -10.73 2.69 -8.42
N SER A 261 -9.75 2.38 -9.27
CA SER A 261 -8.40 2.93 -9.17
C SER A 261 -8.22 4.23 -9.95
N GLN A 262 -7.21 4.98 -9.53
CA GLN A 262 -6.62 6.10 -10.25
C GLN A 262 -5.33 5.66 -10.94
N GLY A 263 -5.14 6.03 -12.21
CA GLY A 263 -3.86 5.91 -12.92
C GLY A 263 -3.00 7.17 -12.81
N ALA A 264 -1.68 6.99 -12.79
CA ALA A 264 -0.74 8.10 -12.98
C ALA A 264 -0.81 8.58 -14.44
N SER A 265 -0.53 9.87 -14.65
CA SER A 265 -0.41 10.45 -15.98
C SER A 265 0.79 11.39 -16.08
N THR A 266 1.06 11.88 -17.29
CA THR A 266 2.15 12.81 -17.56
C THR A 266 1.75 14.26 -17.22
N ASP A 267 2.73 15.13 -17.00
CA ASP A 267 2.49 16.55 -16.78
C ASP A 267 1.79 17.21 -17.97
N GLU A 268 2.04 16.76 -19.20
CA GLU A 268 1.32 17.18 -20.40
C GLU A 268 -0.19 16.96 -20.29
N MET A 269 -0.61 15.72 -19.90
CA MET A 269 -2.03 15.43 -19.73
C MET A 269 -2.67 16.18 -18.56
N TYR A 270 -1.95 16.39 -17.47
CA TYR A 270 -2.41 17.22 -16.37
C TYR A 270 -2.61 18.68 -16.80
N TRP A 271 -1.70 19.21 -17.63
CA TRP A 271 -1.81 20.54 -18.24
C TRP A 271 -3.01 20.64 -19.20
N ILE A 272 -3.15 19.72 -20.16
CA ILE A 272 -4.27 19.69 -21.12
C ILE A 272 -5.61 19.57 -20.38
N ALA A 273 -5.68 18.74 -19.34
CA ALA A 273 -6.88 18.54 -18.53
C ALA A 273 -7.15 19.72 -17.57
N ASN A 274 -6.17 20.62 -17.38
CA ASN A 274 -6.14 21.62 -16.30
C ASN A 274 -6.50 21.02 -14.93
N ASN A 275 -5.96 19.82 -14.66
CA ASN A 275 -6.31 19.05 -13.46
C ASN A 275 -5.19 18.08 -13.08
N ARG A 276 -4.55 18.26 -11.90
CA ARG A 276 -3.53 17.35 -11.34
C ARG A 276 -4.08 15.97 -10.93
N TYR A 277 -5.40 15.78 -10.96
CA TYR A 277 -6.09 14.51 -10.63
C TYR A 277 -6.78 13.90 -11.86
N TYR A 278 -6.29 14.21 -13.07
CA TYR A 278 -6.72 13.52 -14.28
C TYR A 278 -6.51 12.01 -14.08
N ASN A 279 -7.53 11.22 -14.43
CA ASN A 279 -7.49 9.76 -14.31
C ASN A 279 -7.81 9.13 -15.67
N PRO A 280 -6.85 8.41 -16.30
CA PRO A 280 -7.05 7.81 -17.62
C PRO A 280 -7.90 6.52 -17.59
N TYR A 281 -8.22 5.96 -16.42
CA TYR A 281 -8.83 4.63 -16.32
C TYR A 281 -10.35 4.60 -16.47
N TRP A 282 -11.01 5.73 -16.52
CA TRP A 282 -12.45 5.79 -16.66
C TRP A 282 -12.90 6.46 -17.96
N GLY A 283 -14.13 6.21 -18.32
CA GLY A 283 -14.75 6.83 -19.48
C GLY A 283 -16.27 6.73 -19.48
N TYR A 284 -16.88 6.87 -20.66
CA TYR A 284 -18.32 6.86 -20.81
C TYR A 284 -18.80 5.62 -21.55
N GLN A 285 -19.86 5.01 -21.03
CA GLN A 285 -20.65 3.97 -21.65
C GLN A 285 -22.14 4.33 -21.55
N ASN A 286 -22.81 4.52 -22.68
CA ASN A 286 -24.21 4.97 -22.71
C ASN A 286 -24.44 6.20 -21.81
N GLY A 287 -23.53 7.18 -21.85
CA GLY A 287 -23.55 8.40 -21.05
C GLY A 287 -23.24 8.21 -19.56
N LYS A 288 -23.03 6.99 -19.06
CA LYS A 288 -22.67 6.69 -17.67
C LYS A 288 -21.16 6.53 -17.54
N LYS A 289 -20.65 6.90 -16.35
CA LYS A 289 -19.23 6.70 -16.04
C LYS A 289 -18.95 5.22 -15.75
N ARG A 290 -17.88 4.71 -16.34
CA ARG A 290 -17.33 3.38 -16.11
C ARG A 290 -15.82 3.48 -15.90
N ASN A 291 -15.30 2.83 -14.88
CA ASN A 291 -13.86 2.68 -14.67
C ASN A 291 -13.41 1.30 -15.17
N SER A 292 -12.31 1.25 -15.90
CA SER A 292 -11.76 0.01 -16.45
C SER A 292 -10.93 -0.77 -15.43
N ARG A 293 -10.51 -0.11 -14.33
CA ARG A 293 -9.68 -0.71 -13.29
C ARG A 293 -10.41 -0.72 -11.94
N VAL A 294 -11.10 -1.82 -11.70
CA VAL A 294 -11.86 -2.08 -10.48
C VAL A 294 -11.15 -3.16 -9.67
N ILE A 295 -10.95 -2.91 -8.39
CA ILE A 295 -10.34 -3.83 -7.44
C ILE A 295 -11.42 -4.35 -6.51
N ASN A 296 -11.50 -5.68 -6.40
CA ASN A 296 -12.27 -6.38 -5.39
C ASN A 296 -11.28 -7.11 -4.47
N ASP A 297 -11.30 -6.82 -3.18
CA ASP A 297 -10.45 -7.44 -2.17
C ASP A 297 -11.28 -7.92 -0.99
N PHE A 298 -11.14 -9.18 -0.62
CA PHE A 298 -11.78 -9.77 0.54
C PHE A 298 -10.93 -10.89 1.12
N ALA A 299 -10.52 -10.74 2.38
CA ALA A 299 -9.68 -11.71 3.08
C ALA A 299 -10.31 -12.12 4.43
N PRO A 300 -11.38 -12.94 4.44
CA PRO A 300 -11.91 -13.48 5.67
C PRO A 300 -10.83 -14.25 6.43
N THR A 301 -10.66 -13.86 7.68
CA THR A 301 -9.63 -14.42 8.58
C THR A 301 -10.29 -14.92 9.85
N ALA A 302 -9.88 -16.10 10.30
CA ALA A 302 -10.24 -16.69 11.57
C ALA A 302 -8.99 -16.95 12.40
N LEU A 303 -9.02 -16.58 13.66
CA LEU A 303 -7.91 -16.70 14.59
C LEU A 303 -8.39 -17.29 15.92
N LEU A 304 -7.83 -18.44 16.27
CA LEU A 304 -8.00 -19.08 17.57
C LEU A 304 -6.73 -18.83 18.39
N THR A 305 -6.87 -18.21 19.56
CA THR A 305 -5.75 -17.96 20.47
C THR A 305 -6.00 -18.63 21.81
N TRP A 306 -5.02 -19.38 22.29
CA TRP A 306 -4.97 -19.96 23.61
C TRP A 306 -3.84 -19.34 24.40
N ASP A 307 -4.18 -18.63 25.47
CA ASP A 307 -3.27 -18.10 26.47
C ASP A 307 -3.31 -19.00 27.70
N TRP A 308 -2.16 -19.49 28.12
CA TRP A 308 -2.01 -20.31 29.31
C TRP A 308 -1.00 -19.67 30.27
N LYS A 309 -1.49 -19.19 31.42
CA LYS A 309 -0.65 -18.77 32.54
C LYS A 309 -0.19 -20.04 33.30
N ILE A 310 0.99 -20.56 32.97
CA ILE A 310 1.55 -21.79 33.54
C ILE A 310 1.76 -21.58 35.03
N ASN A 311 2.35 -20.44 35.41
CA ASN A 311 2.51 -19.92 36.77
C ASN A 311 2.65 -18.39 36.70
N ASP A 312 3.02 -17.73 37.80
CA ASP A 312 3.16 -16.26 37.84
C ASP A 312 4.32 -15.73 36.95
N ASP A 313 5.32 -16.56 36.70
CA ASP A 313 6.53 -16.21 35.93
C ASP A 313 6.51 -16.74 34.50
N MET A 314 5.54 -17.58 34.12
CA MET A 314 5.53 -18.24 32.81
C MET A 314 4.15 -18.16 32.14
N LYS A 315 4.13 -17.66 30.92
CA LYS A 315 2.93 -17.59 30.06
C LYS A 315 3.22 -18.18 28.68
N LEU A 316 2.35 -19.07 28.22
CA LEU A 316 2.32 -19.58 26.86
C LEU A 316 1.16 -18.94 26.10
N THR A 317 1.43 -18.41 24.91
CA THR A 317 0.41 -17.93 23.96
C THR A 317 0.54 -18.71 22.68
N THR A 318 -0.51 -19.43 22.28
CA THR A 318 -0.53 -20.20 21.02
C THR A 318 -1.71 -19.77 20.17
N SER A 319 -1.45 -19.45 18.90
CA SER A 319 -2.44 -18.93 17.97
C SER A 319 -2.44 -19.71 16.68
N LEU A 320 -3.63 -20.13 16.22
CA LEU A 320 -3.86 -20.78 14.92
C LEU A 320 -4.68 -19.84 14.05
N THR A 321 -4.13 -19.49 12.88
CA THR A 321 -4.76 -18.59 11.90
C THR A 321 -5.12 -19.36 10.64
N GLY A 322 -6.34 -19.11 10.14
CA GLY A 322 -6.77 -19.51 8.80
C GLY A 322 -7.28 -18.28 8.04
N LYS A 323 -6.72 -18.01 6.86
CA LYS A 323 -7.10 -16.88 6.00
C LYS A 323 -7.29 -17.35 4.57
N TYR A 324 -8.36 -16.90 3.94
CA TYR A 324 -8.58 -17.08 2.51
C TYR A 324 -8.73 -15.70 1.85
N SER A 325 -7.69 -15.25 1.16
CA SER A 325 -7.68 -13.96 0.46
C SER A 325 -8.17 -14.13 -0.96
N MET A 326 -9.12 -13.31 -1.37
CA MET A 326 -9.64 -13.20 -2.73
C MET A 326 -9.34 -11.80 -3.23
N TYR A 327 -8.46 -11.70 -4.21
CA TYR A 327 -8.08 -10.44 -4.82
C TYR A 327 -8.31 -10.50 -6.32
N LYS A 328 -9.06 -9.52 -6.85
CA LYS A 328 -9.35 -9.35 -8.27
C LYS A 328 -9.07 -7.91 -8.66
N SER A 329 -8.33 -7.69 -9.75
CA SER A 329 -8.08 -6.37 -10.34
C SER A 329 -8.36 -6.41 -11.83
N THR A 330 -9.27 -5.56 -12.32
CA THR A 330 -9.61 -5.50 -13.75
C THR A 330 -8.67 -4.58 -14.52
N LYS A 331 -8.54 -4.79 -15.82
CA LYS A 331 -7.76 -3.95 -16.73
C LYS A 331 -8.36 -4.00 -18.14
N LEU A 332 -8.58 -2.83 -18.75
CA LEU A 332 -8.89 -2.74 -20.18
C LEU A 332 -7.65 -3.16 -20.99
N ASN A 333 -7.83 -4.08 -21.91
CA ASN A 333 -6.81 -4.55 -22.82
C ASN A 333 -7.32 -4.49 -24.26
N TYR A 334 -6.42 -4.67 -25.22
CA TYR A 334 -6.72 -4.62 -26.64
C TYR A 334 -5.88 -5.67 -27.39
N ASN A 335 -6.38 -6.09 -28.53
CA ASN A 335 -5.82 -7.13 -29.36
C ASN A 335 -5.83 -6.68 -30.80
N ASN A 336 -4.65 -6.62 -31.41
CA ASN A 336 -4.44 -6.22 -32.83
C ASN A 336 -5.26 -4.96 -33.21
N SER A 337 -5.28 -3.98 -32.33
CA SER A 337 -6.02 -2.72 -32.45
C SER A 337 -5.31 -1.57 -31.77
N ASP A 338 -5.76 -0.34 -31.99
CA ASP A 338 -5.19 0.84 -31.36
C ASP A 338 -5.40 0.83 -29.83
N ASN A 339 -4.42 1.38 -29.11
CA ASN A 339 -4.53 1.54 -27.66
C ASN A 339 -5.72 2.45 -27.31
N PRO A 340 -6.70 1.99 -26.51
CA PRO A 340 -7.91 2.74 -26.22
C PRO A 340 -7.75 3.83 -25.17
N HIS A 341 -6.57 3.96 -24.53
CA HIS A 341 -6.34 4.93 -23.46
C HIS A 341 -6.08 6.32 -24.03
N PRO A 342 -6.79 7.36 -23.56
CA PRO A 342 -6.69 8.70 -24.12
C PRO A 342 -5.39 9.41 -23.78
N ASP A 343 -4.61 8.94 -22.81
CA ASP A 343 -3.26 9.40 -22.46
C ASP A 343 -2.15 8.56 -23.09
N TYR A 344 -2.48 7.75 -24.12
CA TYR A 344 -1.48 7.00 -24.87
C TYR A 344 -0.59 7.97 -25.66
N TRP A 345 0.71 7.79 -25.58
CA TRP A 345 1.68 8.73 -26.13
C TRP A 345 1.45 9.11 -27.60
N LYS A 346 0.99 8.17 -28.47
CA LYS A 346 0.75 8.42 -29.89
C LYS A 346 -0.36 9.43 -30.19
N VAL A 347 -1.25 9.69 -29.23
CA VAL A 347 -2.36 10.65 -29.39
C VAL A 347 -2.06 11.99 -28.72
N LEU A 348 -0.92 12.12 -28.04
CA LEU A 348 -0.53 13.35 -27.36
C LEU A 348 0.13 14.34 -28.34
N PRO A 349 -0.06 15.65 -28.14
CA PRO A 349 0.61 16.69 -28.94
C PRO A 349 2.13 16.50 -29.01
N SER A 350 2.77 16.18 -27.88
CA SER A 350 4.22 15.97 -27.79
C SER A 350 4.75 14.85 -28.70
N SER A 351 3.89 13.94 -29.21
CA SER A 351 4.31 12.93 -30.17
C SER A 351 4.75 13.50 -31.53
N TYR A 352 4.45 14.76 -31.77
CA TYR A 352 4.81 15.48 -33.02
C TYR A 352 6.06 16.35 -32.88
N TYR A 353 6.74 16.38 -31.71
CA TYR A 353 7.96 17.19 -31.48
C TYR A 353 9.17 16.73 -32.31
N ASN A 354 9.20 15.46 -32.79
CA ASN A 354 10.29 14.98 -33.64
C ASN A 354 10.39 15.66 -34.99
N VAL A 355 9.39 16.45 -35.36
CA VAL A 355 9.40 17.29 -36.57
C VAL A 355 9.78 18.75 -36.27
N TRP A 356 10.08 19.05 -35.00
CA TRP A 356 10.62 20.34 -34.58
C TRP A 356 12.06 20.52 -35.12
N ASN A 357 12.35 21.71 -35.60
CA ASN A 357 13.68 22.09 -36.03
C ASN A 357 14.29 23.01 -34.96
N GLU A 358 15.32 22.52 -34.28
CA GLU A 358 16.01 23.25 -33.21
C GLU A 358 16.85 24.40 -33.72
N ASP A 359 17.35 24.34 -34.96
CA ASP A 359 18.22 25.34 -35.55
C ASP A 359 17.51 26.69 -35.76
N ASP A 360 16.25 26.67 -36.13
CA ASP A 360 15.45 27.88 -36.37
C ASP A 360 14.24 28.01 -35.43
N ASN A 361 14.13 27.13 -34.41
CA ASN A 361 13.06 27.10 -33.44
C ASN A 361 11.66 27.02 -34.11
N SER A 362 11.50 26.21 -35.11
CA SER A 362 10.28 26.01 -35.88
C SER A 362 9.94 24.54 -36.10
N TYR A 363 8.70 24.25 -36.45
CA TYR A 363 8.33 22.91 -36.92
C TYR A 363 8.92 22.69 -38.29
N ARG A 364 9.45 21.47 -38.54
CA ARG A 364 10.03 21.07 -39.81
C ARG A 364 9.05 21.09 -40.97
N THR A 365 7.75 20.89 -40.66
CA THR A 365 6.68 20.92 -41.62
C THR A 365 5.42 21.58 -41.07
N GLU A 366 4.66 22.27 -41.89
CA GLU A 366 3.36 22.85 -41.53
C GLU A 366 2.37 21.74 -41.09
N SER A 367 2.41 20.57 -41.74
CA SER A 367 1.55 19.43 -41.39
C SER A 367 1.82 18.88 -40.00
N ALA A 368 3.05 18.99 -39.48
CA ALA A 368 3.37 18.57 -38.12
C ALA A 368 2.83 19.55 -37.08
N TRP A 369 2.90 20.84 -37.38
CA TRP A 369 2.27 21.89 -36.57
C TRP A 369 0.75 21.70 -36.51
N ASP A 370 0.12 21.44 -37.66
CA ASP A 370 -1.30 21.16 -37.73
C ASP A 370 -1.67 19.90 -36.93
N ALA A 371 -0.88 18.84 -37.00
CA ALA A 371 -1.10 17.61 -36.24
C ALA A 371 -1.01 17.86 -34.72
N TRP A 372 -0.03 18.62 -34.26
CA TRP A 372 0.09 19.03 -32.86
C TRP A 372 -1.14 19.84 -32.41
N ASN A 373 -1.53 20.85 -33.20
CA ASN A 373 -2.70 21.68 -32.89
C ASN A 373 -3.99 20.87 -32.89
N ASN A 374 -4.16 19.97 -33.82
CA ASN A 374 -5.34 19.11 -33.91
C ASN A 374 -5.43 18.18 -32.68
N ALA A 375 -4.32 17.55 -32.26
CA ALA A 375 -4.26 16.72 -31.07
C ALA A 375 -4.57 17.54 -29.79
N TYR A 376 -3.95 18.72 -29.65
CA TYR A 376 -4.20 19.59 -28.52
C TYR A 376 -5.67 20.07 -28.48
N ASN A 377 -6.20 20.59 -29.61
CA ASN A 377 -7.58 21.06 -29.72
C ASN A 377 -8.58 19.94 -29.42
N TRP A 378 -8.34 18.73 -29.93
CA TRP A 378 -9.16 17.57 -29.64
C TRP A 378 -9.21 17.26 -28.15
N LEU A 379 -8.05 17.06 -27.54
CA LEU A 379 -7.95 16.70 -26.13
C LEU A 379 -8.42 17.82 -25.18
N SER A 380 -8.20 19.09 -25.53
CA SER A 380 -8.58 20.24 -24.68
C SER A 380 -10.06 20.61 -24.81
N SER A 381 -10.71 20.32 -25.96
CA SER A 381 -12.06 20.80 -26.29
C SER A 381 -13.16 20.20 -25.41
N SER A 382 -13.03 18.96 -24.98
CA SER A 382 -14.02 18.35 -24.09
C SER A 382 -13.42 17.32 -23.13
N LYS A 383 -14.09 17.11 -22.01
CA LYS A 383 -13.72 16.05 -21.07
C LYS A 383 -13.87 14.67 -21.70
N ALA A 384 -14.89 14.45 -22.51
CA ALA A 384 -15.15 13.16 -23.15
C ALA A 384 -13.97 12.71 -24.02
N ASN A 385 -13.35 13.65 -24.76
CA ASN A 385 -12.21 13.36 -25.61
C ASN A 385 -10.95 12.93 -24.84
N ARG A 386 -10.89 13.24 -23.55
CA ARG A 386 -9.81 12.84 -22.61
C ARG A 386 -10.15 11.59 -21.82
N GLN A 387 -11.24 10.91 -22.11
CA GLN A 387 -11.66 9.71 -21.37
C GLN A 387 -11.90 8.55 -22.35
N ILE A 388 -11.95 7.32 -21.79
CA ILE A 388 -12.21 6.11 -22.57
C ILE A 388 -13.63 6.20 -23.19
N ASP A 389 -13.72 6.05 -24.49
CA ASP A 389 -14.99 5.92 -25.21
C ASP A 389 -15.40 4.44 -25.29
N PHE A 390 -16.04 3.93 -24.25
CA PHE A 390 -16.51 2.54 -24.23
C PHE A 390 -17.52 2.24 -25.33
N ASP A 391 -18.36 3.20 -25.73
CA ASP A 391 -19.36 2.99 -26.78
C ASP A 391 -18.65 2.70 -28.12
N ARG A 392 -17.56 3.40 -28.42
CA ARG A 392 -16.70 3.11 -29.57
C ARG A 392 -16.06 1.71 -29.50
N LEU A 393 -15.61 1.29 -28.32
CA LEU A 393 -15.02 -0.04 -28.14
C LEU A 393 -16.05 -1.15 -28.38
N TYR A 394 -17.26 -0.97 -27.87
CA TYR A 394 -18.37 -1.89 -28.15
C TYR A 394 -18.71 -1.96 -29.64
N ALA A 395 -18.83 -0.82 -30.32
CA ALA A 395 -19.12 -0.78 -31.76
C ALA A 395 -18.02 -1.49 -32.61
N ALA A 396 -16.75 -1.28 -32.25
CA ALA A 396 -15.62 -1.96 -32.87
C ALA A 396 -15.69 -3.49 -32.69
N ASN A 397 -15.99 -3.97 -31.50
CA ASN A 397 -16.14 -5.39 -31.22
C ASN A 397 -17.33 -6.04 -31.94
N VAL A 398 -18.47 -5.35 -32.00
CA VAL A 398 -19.63 -5.83 -32.77
C VAL A 398 -19.28 -5.96 -34.23
N GLY A 399 -18.58 -4.97 -34.83
CA GLY A 399 -18.10 -5.03 -36.21
C GLY A 399 -17.11 -6.18 -36.45
N ALA A 400 -16.16 -6.40 -35.53
CA ALA A 400 -15.22 -7.53 -35.60
C ALA A 400 -15.95 -8.88 -35.51
N SER A 401 -16.92 -9.02 -34.64
CA SER A 401 -17.74 -10.23 -34.49
C SER A 401 -18.55 -10.55 -35.72
N GLN A 402 -19.08 -9.56 -36.41
CA GLN A 402 -19.80 -9.75 -37.71
C GLN A 402 -18.88 -10.31 -38.80
N GLN A 403 -17.57 -10.07 -38.70
CA GLN A 403 -16.56 -10.60 -39.61
C GLN A 403 -15.97 -11.95 -39.11
N GLY A 404 -16.48 -12.50 -37.99
CA GLY A 404 -15.96 -13.72 -37.39
C GLY A 404 -14.58 -13.56 -36.77
N ALA A 405 -14.18 -12.31 -36.45
CA ALA A 405 -12.91 -12.01 -35.77
C ALA A 405 -13.07 -11.99 -34.24
N ASP A 406 -11.96 -12.14 -33.55
CA ASP A 406 -11.89 -12.07 -32.10
C ASP A 406 -12.08 -10.65 -31.56
N ALA A 407 -12.41 -10.54 -30.27
CA ALA A 407 -12.55 -9.26 -29.58
C ALA A 407 -11.30 -8.38 -29.79
N MET A 408 -11.50 -7.16 -30.26
CA MET A 408 -10.45 -6.15 -30.39
C MET A 408 -10.13 -5.50 -29.06
N TYR A 409 -11.15 -5.34 -28.20
CA TYR A 409 -11.06 -4.75 -26.88
C TYR A 409 -11.78 -5.63 -25.87
N TYR A 410 -11.22 -5.75 -24.67
CA TYR A 410 -11.81 -6.55 -23.62
C TYR A 410 -11.32 -6.08 -22.23
N ILE A 411 -12.08 -6.39 -21.21
CA ILE A 411 -11.65 -6.21 -19.82
C ILE A 411 -11.25 -7.59 -19.29
N GLN A 412 -10.00 -7.71 -18.90
CA GLN A 412 -9.47 -8.87 -18.20
C GLN A 412 -9.43 -8.62 -16.70
N ALA A 413 -9.46 -9.66 -15.91
CA ALA A 413 -9.25 -9.60 -14.47
C ALA A 413 -8.07 -10.49 -14.07
N LYS A 414 -7.13 -9.90 -13.35
CA LYS A 414 -6.05 -10.61 -12.66
C LYS A 414 -6.52 -11.02 -11.28
N HIS A 415 -6.33 -12.30 -10.93
CA HIS A 415 -6.63 -12.86 -9.63
C HIS A 415 -5.36 -13.28 -8.90
N ASN A 416 -5.22 -12.85 -7.66
CA ASN A 416 -4.14 -13.23 -6.74
C ASN A 416 -4.78 -13.72 -5.43
N ASN A 417 -5.41 -14.91 -5.49
CA ASN A 417 -6.07 -15.50 -4.33
C ASN A 417 -5.06 -16.28 -3.49
N GLN A 418 -5.31 -16.40 -2.19
CA GLN A 418 -4.37 -17.08 -1.31
C GLN A 418 -5.09 -17.82 -0.18
N LEU A 419 -4.71 -19.06 0.06
CA LEU A 419 -5.04 -19.83 1.26
C LEU A 419 -3.81 -19.86 2.17
N ASP A 420 -3.96 -19.42 3.41
CA ASP A 420 -2.89 -19.25 4.38
C ASP A 420 -3.28 -19.86 5.72
N ILE A 421 -2.48 -20.81 6.21
CA ILE A 421 -2.69 -21.47 7.50
C ILE A 421 -1.40 -21.36 8.30
N LYS A 422 -1.47 -20.76 9.49
CA LYS A 422 -0.30 -20.51 10.35
C LYS A 422 -0.58 -20.89 11.80
N LEU A 423 0.43 -21.48 12.43
CA LEU A 423 0.52 -21.73 13.86
C LEU A 423 1.67 -20.91 14.43
N SER A 424 1.37 -20.05 15.40
CA SER A 424 2.36 -19.29 16.14
C SER A 424 2.28 -19.63 17.61
N SER A 425 3.41 -19.83 18.28
CA SER A 425 3.43 -20.10 19.71
C SER A 425 4.59 -19.35 20.36
N THR A 426 4.32 -18.71 21.50
CA THR A 426 5.30 -17.90 22.24
C THR A 426 5.26 -18.24 23.71
N LEU A 427 6.39 -18.59 24.28
CA LEU A 427 6.61 -18.82 25.71
C LEU A 427 7.36 -17.62 26.29
N ASP A 428 6.71 -16.93 27.20
CA ASP A 428 7.25 -15.77 27.93
C ASP A 428 7.62 -16.24 29.35
N MET A 429 8.91 -16.14 29.74
CA MET A 429 9.43 -16.60 31.01
C MET A 429 10.17 -15.47 31.72
N LYS A 430 9.70 -15.08 32.89
CA LYS A 430 10.40 -14.24 33.86
C LYS A 430 11.32 -15.14 34.67
N LEU A 431 12.63 -15.04 34.45
CA LEU A 431 13.62 -15.87 35.18
C LEU A 431 13.83 -15.35 36.60
N ASP A 432 13.83 -14.02 36.74
CA ASP A 432 13.82 -13.28 38.00
C ASP A 432 13.29 -11.85 37.74
N ASP A 433 13.34 -10.95 38.75
CA ASP A 433 12.88 -9.56 38.61
C ASP A 433 13.70 -8.71 37.62
N LYS A 434 14.86 -9.21 37.16
CA LYS A 434 15.77 -8.49 36.29
C LYS A 434 16.00 -9.19 34.94
N GLN A 435 15.61 -10.46 34.83
CA GLN A 435 15.94 -11.29 33.67
C GLN A 435 14.67 -11.93 33.09
N LYS A 436 14.60 -11.92 31.79
CA LYS A 436 13.47 -12.46 31.05
C LYS A 436 13.96 -13.22 29.82
N LEU A 437 13.35 -14.36 29.56
CA LEU A 437 13.56 -15.15 28.36
C LEU A 437 12.23 -15.33 27.62
N VAL A 438 12.19 -14.98 26.35
CA VAL A 438 11.04 -15.20 25.48
C VAL A 438 11.47 -16.08 24.32
N MET A 439 10.70 -17.10 24.02
CA MET A 439 10.95 -18.01 22.89
C MET A 439 9.68 -18.14 22.08
N GLY A 440 9.81 -18.22 20.76
CA GLY A 440 8.65 -18.39 19.90
C GLY A 440 8.95 -19.18 18.64
N MET A 441 7.88 -19.69 18.04
CA MET A 441 7.92 -20.36 16.76
C MET A 441 6.72 -19.94 15.88
N ASN A 442 6.93 -19.91 14.56
CA ASN A 442 5.89 -19.75 13.56
C ASN A 442 6.02 -20.89 12.54
N LEU A 443 4.94 -21.58 12.28
CA LEU A 443 4.83 -22.60 11.24
C LEU A 443 3.72 -22.18 10.29
N GLY A 444 3.98 -22.18 8.99
CA GLY A 444 2.99 -21.74 8.02
C GLY A 444 3.06 -22.47 6.71
N THR A 445 1.91 -22.70 6.10
CA THR A 445 1.75 -23.14 4.72
C THR A 445 0.84 -22.18 3.98
N THR A 446 1.25 -21.82 2.78
CA THR A 446 0.54 -20.85 1.93
C THR A 446 0.44 -21.41 0.52
N LYS A 447 -0.76 -21.29 -0.05
CA LYS A 447 -1.02 -21.56 -1.47
C LYS A 447 -1.57 -20.30 -2.12
N GLY A 448 -0.74 -19.63 -2.90
CA GLY A 448 -1.16 -18.58 -3.82
C GLY A 448 -1.74 -19.17 -5.09
N MET A 449 -2.83 -18.61 -5.58
CA MET A 449 -3.53 -19.02 -6.81
C MET A 449 -3.60 -17.81 -7.73
N HIS A 450 -2.78 -17.83 -8.77
CA HIS A 450 -2.59 -16.74 -9.71
C HIS A 450 -3.16 -17.13 -11.06
N TYR A 451 -4.18 -16.42 -11.53
CA TYR A 451 -4.81 -16.67 -12.81
C TYR A 451 -5.45 -15.41 -13.38
N GLN A 452 -5.73 -15.44 -14.67
CA GLN A 452 -6.42 -14.37 -15.36
C GLN A 452 -7.78 -14.88 -15.88
N THR A 453 -8.81 -14.02 -15.83
CA THR A 453 -10.13 -14.32 -16.42
C THR A 453 -10.55 -13.23 -17.41
N MET A 454 -11.39 -13.59 -18.36
CA MET A 454 -12.13 -12.64 -19.18
C MET A 454 -13.25 -12.05 -18.32
N ASP A 455 -13.19 -10.75 -18.03
CA ASP A 455 -14.20 -10.10 -17.18
C ASP A 455 -15.37 -9.53 -17.98
N ASP A 456 -15.07 -8.91 -19.15
CA ASP A 456 -16.09 -8.37 -20.08
C ASP A 456 -15.52 -8.35 -21.50
N MET A 457 -16.22 -8.95 -22.43
CA MET A 457 -15.86 -8.99 -23.85
C MET A 457 -16.27 -7.74 -24.62
N LEU A 458 -16.84 -6.73 -23.95
CA LEU A 458 -17.30 -5.46 -24.55
C LEU A 458 -18.14 -5.67 -25.83
N GLY A 459 -19.07 -6.64 -25.80
CA GLY A 459 -19.98 -6.94 -26.90
C GLY A 459 -19.42 -7.83 -27.99
N ALA A 460 -18.19 -8.33 -27.88
CA ALA A 460 -17.66 -9.35 -28.79
C ALA A 460 -18.28 -10.73 -28.51
N THR A 461 -18.31 -11.59 -29.55
CA THR A 461 -18.91 -12.92 -29.46
C THR A 461 -17.88 -14.05 -29.31
N GLN A 462 -16.61 -13.77 -29.55
CA GLN A 462 -15.54 -14.75 -29.41
C GLN A 462 -14.19 -14.11 -29.08
N PHE A 463 -13.35 -14.90 -28.43
CA PHE A 463 -11.94 -14.65 -28.18
C PHE A 463 -11.22 -16.00 -28.04
N HIS A 464 -9.98 -16.10 -28.54
CA HIS A 464 -9.19 -17.33 -28.44
C HIS A 464 -8.03 -17.17 -27.47
N ASN A 465 -7.72 -18.23 -26.74
CA ASN A 465 -6.64 -18.25 -25.75
C ASN A 465 -5.26 -18.42 -26.41
N ILE A 466 -4.85 -17.40 -27.17
CA ILE A 466 -3.56 -17.36 -27.85
C ILE A 466 -2.76 -16.11 -27.45
N ASN A 467 -1.44 -16.21 -27.58
CA ASN A 467 -0.51 -15.11 -27.33
C ASN A 467 -0.41 -14.23 -28.58
N TYR A 468 -1.25 -13.22 -28.67
CA TYR A 468 -1.27 -12.30 -29.83
C TYR A 468 0.04 -11.50 -29.98
N TYR A 469 0.81 -11.30 -28.92
CA TYR A 469 2.13 -10.67 -29.02
C TYR A 469 3.13 -11.54 -29.77
N ALA A 470 2.99 -12.86 -29.71
CA ALA A 470 3.86 -13.81 -30.38
C ALA A 470 3.58 -13.91 -31.91
N LEU A 471 2.43 -13.45 -32.40
CA LEU A 471 2.08 -13.47 -33.81
C LEU A 471 3.00 -12.61 -34.69
N GLY A 472 3.76 -11.67 -34.11
CA GLY A 472 4.80 -10.92 -34.84
C GLY A 472 6.02 -11.76 -35.18
N LYS A 473 6.23 -12.90 -34.50
CA LYS A 473 7.39 -13.79 -34.66
C LYS A 473 7.01 -15.19 -35.15
N TYR A 474 5.82 -15.69 -34.76
CA TYR A 474 5.38 -17.06 -35.06
C TYR A 474 4.05 -17.07 -35.83
N ASP A 475 3.84 -18.10 -36.65
CA ASP A 475 2.54 -18.34 -37.34
C ASP A 475 1.44 -18.65 -36.30
N ILE A 476 0.20 -18.25 -36.61
CA ILE A 476 -0.97 -18.44 -35.75
C ILE A 476 -1.25 -19.92 -35.40
N ASN A 477 -0.82 -20.85 -36.24
CA ASN A 477 -1.00 -22.28 -36.03
C ASN A 477 0.18 -22.93 -35.28
N SER A 478 1.21 -22.14 -34.91
CA SER A 478 2.38 -22.67 -34.21
C SER A 478 2.08 -22.94 -32.72
N GLU A 479 2.80 -23.92 -32.16
CA GLU A 479 2.70 -24.22 -30.71
C GLU A 479 3.04 -22.99 -29.87
N GLN A 480 3.98 -22.16 -30.29
CA GLN A 480 4.52 -21.01 -29.54
C GLN A 480 3.48 -19.93 -29.25
N VAL A 481 2.41 -19.82 -30.06
CA VAL A 481 1.34 -18.84 -29.81
C VAL A 481 0.29 -19.36 -28.81
N GLN A 482 0.33 -20.63 -28.41
CA GLN A 482 -0.65 -21.22 -27.51
C GLN A 482 -0.32 -20.90 -26.05
N TYR A 483 -1.25 -20.32 -25.29
CA TYR A 483 -1.11 -20.21 -23.85
C TYR A 483 -1.29 -21.56 -23.14
N ASP A 484 -2.07 -22.48 -23.74
CA ASP A 484 -2.26 -23.82 -23.20
C ASP A 484 -2.30 -24.89 -24.28
N LEU A 485 -1.21 -25.61 -24.47
CA LEU A 485 -1.12 -26.76 -25.38
C LEU A 485 -1.98 -27.96 -25.00
N ASN A 486 -2.49 -28.02 -23.75
CA ASN A 486 -3.45 -29.04 -23.34
C ASN A 486 -4.85 -28.74 -23.88
N ASN A 487 -5.13 -27.50 -24.24
CA ASN A 487 -6.38 -27.05 -24.85
C ASN A 487 -6.11 -25.96 -25.90
N PRO A 488 -5.51 -26.32 -27.06
CA PRO A 488 -5.08 -25.34 -28.05
C PRO A 488 -6.29 -24.63 -28.69
N ASN A 489 -6.11 -23.36 -29.02
CA ASN A 489 -7.14 -22.49 -29.60
C ASN A 489 -8.47 -22.47 -28.84
N ALA A 490 -8.41 -22.66 -27.51
CA ALA A 490 -9.60 -22.66 -26.68
C ALA A 490 -10.37 -21.34 -26.85
N LYS A 491 -11.67 -21.42 -27.07
CA LYS A 491 -12.56 -20.26 -27.00
C LYS A 491 -12.76 -19.84 -25.55
N VAL A 492 -12.67 -18.54 -25.34
CA VAL A 492 -12.78 -17.90 -24.01
C VAL A 492 -14.05 -17.09 -23.98
N GLY A 493 -14.92 -17.37 -23.02
CA GLY A 493 -16.08 -16.58 -22.65
C GLY A 493 -15.86 -15.77 -21.36
N GLU A 494 -16.83 -14.93 -21.02
CA GLU A 494 -16.78 -14.17 -19.74
C GLU A 494 -16.74 -15.12 -18.54
N GLY A 495 -15.80 -14.88 -17.63
CA GLY A 495 -15.52 -15.71 -16.47
C GLY A 495 -14.49 -16.83 -16.70
N ASP A 496 -14.17 -17.19 -17.94
CA ASP A 496 -13.22 -18.24 -18.26
C ASP A 496 -11.78 -17.80 -17.98
N ARG A 497 -10.93 -18.77 -17.59
CA ARG A 497 -9.49 -18.55 -17.43
C ARG A 497 -8.78 -18.56 -18.77
N PHE A 498 -7.86 -17.63 -18.96
CA PHE A 498 -7.00 -17.54 -20.15
C PHE A 498 -5.65 -16.88 -19.81
N GLY A 499 -4.70 -16.96 -20.75
CA GLY A 499 -3.39 -16.35 -20.60
C GLY A 499 -2.48 -17.15 -19.67
N TYR A 500 -2.76 -17.17 -18.39
CA TYR A 500 -2.01 -17.95 -17.39
C TYR A 500 -2.88 -18.47 -16.25
N ASP A 501 -2.45 -19.59 -15.66
CA ASP A 501 -3.01 -20.18 -14.44
C ASP A 501 -1.91 -20.98 -13.74
N TYR A 502 -1.55 -20.60 -12.52
CA TYR A 502 -0.55 -21.28 -11.71
C TYR A 502 -0.77 -21.06 -10.21
N ASN A 503 -0.22 -21.98 -9.41
CA ASN A 503 -0.14 -21.80 -7.97
C ASN A 503 1.31 -21.59 -7.53
N ILE A 504 1.50 -20.83 -6.44
CA ILE A 504 2.75 -20.74 -5.69
C ILE A 504 2.52 -21.39 -4.33
N LEU A 505 3.38 -22.32 -3.98
CA LEU A 505 3.34 -23.04 -2.70
C LEU A 505 4.53 -22.57 -1.87
N VAL A 506 4.27 -22.11 -0.64
CA VAL A 506 5.30 -21.66 0.29
C VAL A 506 5.07 -22.30 1.66
N ASP A 507 6.06 -23.05 2.13
CA ASP A 507 6.07 -23.55 3.51
C ASP A 507 7.22 -22.89 4.27
N ARG A 508 6.95 -22.45 5.49
CA ARG A 508 7.91 -21.77 6.34
C ARG A 508 7.82 -22.23 7.79
N ALA A 509 8.98 -22.39 8.40
CA ALA A 509 9.15 -22.64 9.82
C ALA A 509 10.19 -21.67 10.39
N ASP A 510 9.81 -20.90 11.43
CA ASP A 510 10.69 -19.99 12.17
C ASP A 510 10.78 -20.45 13.62
N PHE A 511 11.97 -20.34 14.20
CA PHE A 511 12.19 -20.36 15.64
C PHE A 511 13.00 -19.14 16.04
N TRP A 512 12.61 -18.45 17.10
CA TRP A 512 13.30 -17.28 17.62
C TRP A 512 13.34 -17.29 19.15
N THR A 513 14.34 -16.57 19.70
CA THR A 513 14.48 -16.38 21.15
C THR A 513 15.02 -14.99 21.44
N THR A 514 14.58 -14.40 22.54
CA THR A 514 15.06 -13.12 23.06
C THR A 514 15.31 -13.25 24.57
N TYR A 515 16.55 -13.00 24.97
CA TYR A 515 16.91 -12.86 26.37
C TYR A 515 17.13 -11.39 26.68
N SER A 516 16.54 -10.90 27.78
CA SER A 516 16.72 -9.53 28.23
C SER A 516 17.09 -9.48 29.71
N ALA A 517 17.93 -8.52 30.07
CA ALA A 517 18.40 -8.33 31.45
C ALA A 517 18.49 -6.85 31.80
N THR A 518 18.11 -6.51 33.06
CA THR A 518 18.26 -5.19 33.63
C THR A 518 19.35 -5.22 34.72
N LEU A 519 20.48 -4.57 34.44
CA LEU A 519 21.63 -4.49 35.29
C LEU A 519 21.79 -3.07 35.81
N SER A 520 21.28 -2.77 37.03
CA SER A 520 21.31 -1.42 37.61
C SER A 520 20.68 -0.36 36.65
N ARG A 521 21.52 0.40 35.93
CA ARG A 521 21.11 1.46 35.02
C ARG A 521 21.10 1.03 33.55
N MET A 522 21.52 -0.20 33.27
CA MET A 522 21.59 -0.74 31.93
C MET A 522 20.47 -1.78 31.71
N HIS A 523 19.73 -1.65 30.63
CA HIS A 523 18.89 -2.71 30.11
C HIS A 523 19.53 -3.22 28.81
N ALA A 524 19.68 -4.53 28.70
CA ALA A 524 20.25 -5.18 27.52
C ALA A 524 19.35 -6.31 27.04
N PHE A 525 19.31 -6.55 25.74
CA PHE A 525 18.74 -7.76 25.17
C PHE A 525 19.63 -8.32 24.06
N VAL A 526 19.54 -9.63 23.87
CA VAL A 526 20.04 -10.34 22.70
C VAL A 526 18.90 -11.19 22.16
N SER A 527 18.72 -11.14 20.84
CA SER A 527 17.69 -11.90 20.15
C SER A 527 18.32 -12.66 18.98
N GLY A 528 17.81 -13.87 18.70
CA GLY A 528 18.23 -14.69 17.58
C GLY A 528 17.04 -15.40 16.93
N ARG A 529 17.16 -15.65 15.63
CA ARG A 529 16.19 -16.40 14.83
C ARG A 529 16.88 -17.37 13.89
N VAL A 530 16.26 -18.50 13.66
CA VAL A 530 16.56 -19.43 12.55
C VAL A 530 15.25 -19.78 11.84
N SER A 531 15.27 -19.80 10.51
CA SER A 531 14.09 -20.16 9.71
C SER A 531 14.46 -21.04 8.53
N GLY A 532 13.54 -21.93 8.16
CA GLY A 532 13.58 -22.69 6.92
C GLY A 532 12.38 -22.33 6.05
N THR A 533 12.63 -22.08 4.78
CA THR A 533 11.58 -21.78 3.79
C THR A 533 11.76 -22.68 2.57
N GLN A 534 10.67 -23.23 2.07
CA GLN A 534 10.65 -23.86 0.75
C GLN A 534 9.55 -23.25 -0.10
N MET A 535 9.80 -23.18 -1.41
CA MET A 535 8.85 -22.65 -2.37
C MET A 535 8.87 -23.43 -3.68
N GLN A 536 7.69 -23.52 -4.32
CA GLN A 536 7.47 -24.26 -5.54
C GLN A 536 6.35 -23.61 -6.35
N ARG A 537 6.48 -23.60 -7.69
CA ARG A 537 5.40 -23.24 -8.61
C ARG A 537 4.70 -24.51 -9.10
N ASP A 538 3.39 -24.43 -9.32
CA ASP A 538 2.56 -25.50 -9.90
C ASP A 538 1.71 -24.92 -11.04
N GLY A 539 2.20 -25.05 -12.27
CA GLY A 539 1.56 -24.55 -13.50
C GLY A 539 0.35 -25.37 -13.90
N LYS A 540 -0.75 -24.70 -14.25
CA LYS A 540 -2.01 -25.33 -14.68
C LYS A 540 -2.25 -25.26 -16.19
N MET A 541 -1.51 -24.42 -16.89
CA MET A 541 -1.49 -24.30 -18.35
C MET A 541 -0.13 -24.74 -18.89
N ARG A 542 -0.12 -25.41 -20.04
CA ARG A 542 1.11 -25.80 -20.77
C ARG A 542 1.42 -24.76 -21.83
N ASN A 543 2.25 -23.76 -21.47
CA ASN A 543 2.57 -22.64 -22.34
C ASN A 543 3.45 -23.06 -23.53
N GLY A 544 3.09 -22.67 -24.74
CA GLY A 544 3.81 -23.06 -25.97
C GLY A 544 5.23 -22.50 -26.07
N LEU A 545 5.53 -21.36 -25.43
CA LEU A 545 6.89 -20.83 -25.34
C LEU A 545 7.79 -21.64 -24.38
N ALA A 546 7.19 -22.42 -23.48
CA ALA A 546 7.89 -23.21 -22.48
C ALA A 546 7.22 -24.58 -22.28
N LYS A 547 6.94 -25.29 -23.38
CA LYS A 547 6.11 -26.51 -23.43
C LYS A 547 6.54 -27.60 -22.45
N ASP A 548 7.84 -27.73 -22.19
CA ASP A 548 8.41 -28.76 -21.35
C ASP A 548 8.70 -28.27 -19.91
N ASN A 549 8.46 -26.98 -19.64
CA ASN A 549 8.82 -26.32 -18.37
C ASN A 549 7.77 -25.32 -17.90
N SER A 550 6.47 -25.58 -18.10
CA SER A 550 5.40 -24.67 -17.66
C SER A 550 4.27 -25.36 -16.95
N TYR A 551 3.97 -26.63 -17.28
CA TYR A 551 2.89 -27.41 -16.72
C TYR A 551 3.37 -28.27 -15.53
N GLY A 552 2.53 -28.37 -14.49
CA GLY A 552 2.85 -29.13 -13.28
C GLY A 552 3.85 -28.41 -12.36
N LYS A 553 4.41 -29.19 -11.43
CA LYS A 553 5.29 -28.67 -10.38
C LYS A 553 6.69 -28.36 -10.88
N SER A 554 7.21 -27.20 -10.52
CA SER A 554 8.62 -26.83 -10.68
C SER A 554 9.51 -27.68 -9.76
N GLY A 555 10.82 -27.50 -9.84
CA GLY A 555 11.74 -27.82 -8.75
C GLY A 555 11.34 -27.09 -7.48
N THR A 556 11.92 -27.48 -6.35
CA THR A 556 11.70 -26.82 -5.04
C THR A 556 12.93 -26.03 -4.65
N ALA A 557 12.80 -24.73 -4.49
CA ALA A 557 13.82 -23.89 -3.88
C ALA A 557 13.73 -24.00 -2.35
N ARG A 558 14.86 -24.21 -1.69
CA ARG A 558 14.96 -24.32 -0.23
C ARG A 558 15.99 -23.35 0.30
N PHE A 559 15.63 -22.64 1.38
CA PHE A 559 16.48 -21.68 2.04
C PHE A 559 16.52 -21.94 3.53
N LEU A 560 17.69 -21.78 4.09
CA LEU A 560 17.91 -21.64 5.53
C LEU A 560 18.37 -20.22 5.79
N ASP A 561 17.66 -19.52 6.66
CA ASP A 561 17.98 -18.14 7.03
C ASP A 561 17.98 -17.97 8.55
N GLY A 562 18.36 -16.77 9.01
CA GLY A 562 18.38 -16.47 10.43
C GLY A 562 19.26 -15.26 10.71
N GLY A 563 19.36 -14.91 11.97
CA GLY A 563 20.16 -13.76 12.37
C GLY A 563 20.12 -13.49 13.86
N GLY A 564 20.78 -12.42 14.24
CA GLY A 564 20.81 -11.98 15.63
C GLY A 564 20.85 -10.47 15.78
N LYS A 565 20.33 -10.00 16.89
CA LYS A 565 20.32 -8.59 17.31
C LYS A 565 20.69 -8.42 18.76
N ILE A 566 21.32 -7.29 19.05
CA ILE A 566 21.62 -6.83 20.39
C ILE A 566 21.11 -5.40 20.56
N GLY A 567 20.53 -5.10 21.70
CA GLY A 567 20.14 -3.75 22.08
C GLY A 567 20.57 -3.45 23.51
N LEU A 568 21.09 -2.25 23.71
CA LEU A 568 21.56 -1.73 24.98
C LEU A 568 20.88 -0.40 25.28
N SER A 569 20.39 -0.20 26.48
CA SER A 569 19.80 1.04 26.95
C SER A 569 20.41 1.45 28.28
N PHE A 570 20.97 2.65 28.37
CA PHE A 570 21.63 3.19 29.56
C PHE A 570 20.84 4.35 30.12
N ASN A 571 20.32 4.18 31.32
CA ASN A 571 19.66 5.25 32.09
C ASN A 571 20.72 6.11 32.80
N LEU A 572 21.01 7.28 32.25
CA LEU A 572 21.97 8.24 32.78
C LEU A 572 21.41 9.03 34.00
N GLY A 573 20.16 8.81 34.34
CA GLY A 573 19.45 9.54 35.39
C GLY A 573 18.83 10.85 34.90
N LYS A 574 17.98 11.44 35.76
CA LYS A 574 17.23 12.67 35.45
C LYS A 574 16.44 12.63 34.13
N GLY A 575 15.97 11.45 33.74
CA GLY A 575 15.17 11.23 32.52
C GLY A 575 15.99 11.17 31.22
N ASN A 576 17.31 10.99 31.27
CA ASN A 576 18.17 10.81 30.11
C ASN A 576 18.44 9.32 29.89
N ILE A 577 18.25 8.86 28.63
CA ILE A 577 18.49 7.48 28.24
C ILE A 577 19.29 7.50 26.92
N ILE A 578 20.34 6.70 26.82
CA ILE A 578 21.06 6.40 25.58
C ILE A 578 20.70 4.97 25.18
N GLN A 579 20.48 4.77 23.90
CA GLN A 579 20.18 3.48 23.28
C GLN A 579 21.18 3.17 22.17
N LEU A 580 21.62 1.92 22.12
CA LEU A 580 22.52 1.39 21.10
C LEU A 580 21.93 0.09 20.60
N GLY A 581 21.95 -0.12 19.31
CA GLY A 581 21.50 -1.38 18.70
C GLY A 581 22.36 -1.78 17.52
N ALA A 582 22.54 -3.08 17.31
CA ALA A 582 23.12 -3.64 16.12
C ALA A 582 22.53 -5.01 15.82
N GLY A 583 22.45 -5.36 14.54
CA GLY A 583 21.91 -6.63 14.10
C GLY A 583 22.44 -7.05 12.73
N TYR A 584 22.47 -8.37 12.51
CA TYR A 584 22.75 -8.97 11.23
C TYR A 584 21.79 -10.12 10.98
N GLU A 585 21.16 -10.12 9.81
CA GLU A 585 20.17 -11.12 9.43
C GLU A 585 20.44 -11.60 7.99
N LEU A 586 20.27 -12.90 7.78
CA LEU A 586 20.00 -13.49 6.48
C LEU A 586 18.48 -13.58 6.32
N ARG A 587 17.96 -13.22 5.16
CA ARG A 587 16.53 -13.29 4.86
C ARG A 587 16.30 -14.00 3.52
N THR A 588 15.43 -14.98 3.51
CA THR A 588 14.99 -15.66 2.28
C THR A 588 14.37 -14.66 1.30
N PRO A 589 14.68 -14.72 -0.01
CA PRO A 589 13.95 -13.99 -1.03
C PRO A 589 12.46 -14.30 -0.97
N THR A 590 11.62 -13.32 -1.24
CA THR A 590 10.17 -13.54 -1.28
C THR A 590 9.78 -14.38 -2.50
N ALA A 591 8.73 -15.19 -2.41
CA ALA A 591 8.27 -15.98 -3.54
C ALA A 591 7.82 -15.13 -4.73
N SER A 592 7.33 -13.89 -4.47
CA SER A 592 6.98 -12.92 -5.50
C SER A 592 8.17 -12.44 -6.35
N THR A 593 9.41 -12.63 -5.88
CA THR A 593 10.64 -12.26 -6.59
C THR A 593 11.49 -13.47 -6.96
N ALA A 594 11.08 -14.68 -6.60
CA ALA A 594 11.88 -15.88 -6.76
C ALA A 594 11.75 -16.54 -8.14
N PHE A 595 10.66 -16.31 -8.86
CA PHE A 595 10.39 -16.90 -10.18
C PHE A 595 10.64 -15.85 -11.28
N ALA A 596 11.36 -16.25 -12.33
CA ALA A 596 11.78 -15.35 -13.40
C ALA A 596 10.58 -14.84 -14.22
N SER A 597 9.71 -15.76 -14.66
CA SER A 597 8.50 -15.44 -15.44
C SER A 597 7.36 -16.39 -15.09
N PRO A 598 6.75 -16.22 -13.90
CA PRO A 598 5.78 -17.21 -13.37
C PRO A 598 4.52 -17.35 -14.22
N GLU A 599 4.19 -16.39 -15.05
CA GLU A 599 3.06 -16.47 -15.99
C GLU A 599 3.35 -17.40 -17.19
N ILE A 600 4.63 -17.69 -17.48
CA ILE A 600 5.07 -18.45 -18.66
C ILE A 600 5.70 -19.78 -18.29
N ASN A 601 6.65 -19.82 -17.34
CA ASN A 601 7.46 -20.99 -17.04
C ASN A 601 7.72 -21.24 -15.54
N ASN A 602 8.40 -22.35 -15.25
CA ASN A 602 8.75 -22.82 -13.93
C ASN A 602 10.14 -22.34 -13.45
N ASP A 603 10.82 -21.46 -14.20
CA ASP A 603 12.18 -21.07 -13.91
C ASP A 603 12.27 -20.19 -12.67
N PHE A 604 13.21 -20.53 -11.79
CA PHE A 604 13.63 -19.61 -10.74
C PHE A 604 14.57 -18.53 -11.32
N VAL A 605 14.59 -17.39 -10.63
CA VAL A 605 15.56 -16.34 -10.92
C VAL A 605 16.98 -16.90 -10.78
N ALA A 606 17.84 -16.62 -11.75
CA ALA A 606 19.22 -17.07 -11.74
C ALA A 606 19.98 -16.48 -10.53
N ASN A 607 20.83 -17.29 -9.90
CA ASN A 607 21.65 -16.89 -8.75
C ASN A 607 20.86 -16.39 -7.54
N LEU A 608 19.62 -16.89 -7.33
CA LEU A 608 18.77 -16.56 -6.21
C LEU A 608 19.47 -16.89 -4.88
N LYS A 609 19.59 -15.91 -3.98
CA LYS A 609 20.32 -16.01 -2.70
C LYS A 609 19.55 -15.36 -1.57
N ASN A 610 19.91 -15.70 -0.33
CA ASN A 610 19.45 -14.96 0.84
C ASN A 610 19.98 -13.53 0.83
N GLU A 611 19.11 -12.58 1.12
CA GLU A 611 19.49 -11.20 1.41
C GLU A 611 20.29 -11.15 2.71
N LYS A 612 21.33 -10.31 2.75
CA LYS A 612 22.16 -10.03 3.93
C LYS A 612 21.82 -8.64 4.43
N VAL A 613 21.27 -8.54 5.63
CA VAL A 613 20.83 -7.28 6.23
C VAL A 613 21.67 -6.96 7.44
N PHE A 614 22.42 -5.88 7.38
CA PHE A 614 23.08 -5.28 8.52
C PHE A 614 22.31 -4.03 8.96
N SER A 615 22.14 -3.81 10.26
CA SER A 615 21.54 -2.60 10.80
C SER A 615 22.17 -2.19 12.12
N ALA A 616 22.31 -0.88 12.34
CA ALA A 616 22.81 -0.30 13.59
C ALA A 616 22.06 1.01 13.90
N GLU A 617 21.91 1.33 15.18
CA GLU A 617 21.21 2.52 15.64
C GLU A 617 21.85 3.09 16.92
N PHE A 618 21.88 4.42 16.99
CA PHE A 618 22.17 5.19 18.16
C PHE A 618 20.97 6.08 18.50
N GLY A 619 20.43 5.95 19.71
CA GLY A 619 19.29 6.73 20.18
C GLY A 619 19.61 7.52 21.45
N TYR A 620 19.00 8.70 21.57
CA TYR A 620 18.98 9.49 22.79
C TYR A 620 17.54 9.89 23.11
N SER A 621 17.13 9.67 24.35
CA SER A 621 15.82 10.07 24.84
C SER A 621 15.94 10.91 26.09
N LEU A 622 15.15 11.99 26.15
CA LEU A 622 15.00 12.86 27.32
C LEU A 622 13.53 12.92 27.73
N SER A 623 13.26 12.69 29.03
CA SER A 623 11.91 12.84 29.58
C SER A 623 11.96 13.71 30.82
N LYS A 624 11.35 14.90 30.74
CA LYS A 624 11.13 15.87 31.80
C LYS A 624 9.63 16.17 31.90
N SER A 625 9.21 16.80 32.98
CA SER A 625 7.80 17.22 33.18
C SER A 625 7.29 18.19 32.11
N TRP A 626 8.18 19.01 31.53
CA TRP A 626 7.85 20.05 30.56
C TRP A 626 8.35 19.74 29.13
N MET A 627 9.25 18.73 28.97
CA MET A 627 9.83 18.37 27.67
C MET A 627 10.04 16.86 27.54
N ARG A 628 9.71 16.32 26.38
CA ARG A 628 10.15 15.00 25.93
C ARG A 628 10.89 15.14 24.61
N ALA A 629 11.96 14.40 24.43
CA ALA A 629 12.73 14.37 23.19
C ALA A 629 13.21 12.97 22.88
N ASN A 630 13.21 12.60 21.61
CA ASN A 630 13.83 11.40 21.06
C ASN A 630 14.62 11.83 19.83
N VAL A 631 15.87 11.38 19.73
CA VAL A 631 16.71 11.56 18.53
C VAL A 631 17.38 10.24 18.23
N ASN A 632 17.24 9.74 17.02
CA ASN A 632 17.83 8.48 16.57
C ASN A 632 18.66 8.71 15.32
N ALA A 633 19.87 8.20 15.28
CA ALA A 633 20.68 8.06 14.07
C ALA A 633 20.79 6.58 13.71
N TYR A 634 20.59 6.23 12.45
CA TYR A 634 20.57 4.85 12.01
C TYR A 634 21.39 4.64 10.73
N TYR A 635 21.87 3.42 10.56
CA TYR A 635 22.48 2.92 9.36
C TYR A 635 22.01 1.49 9.10
N SER A 636 21.62 1.20 7.85
CA SER A 636 21.28 -0.16 7.41
C SER A 636 21.82 -0.41 6.01
N ARG A 637 22.31 -1.63 5.78
CA ARG A 637 22.78 -2.08 4.47
C ARG A 637 22.19 -3.43 4.14
N ILE A 638 21.60 -3.53 2.95
CA ILE A 638 21.08 -4.77 2.39
C ILE A 638 21.98 -5.17 1.23
N LYS A 639 22.36 -6.45 1.17
CA LYS A 639 23.15 -7.02 0.08
C LYS A 639 22.51 -8.29 -0.47
N ASP A 640 22.84 -8.64 -1.70
CA ASP A 640 22.34 -9.81 -2.42
C ASP A 640 20.80 -9.84 -2.53
N ALA A 641 20.13 -8.67 -2.50
CA ALA A 641 18.69 -8.61 -2.70
C ALA A 641 18.31 -8.96 -4.15
N THR A 642 17.11 -9.54 -4.30
CA THR A 642 16.51 -9.84 -5.59
C THR A 642 15.26 -8.97 -5.76
N GLU A 643 15.17 -8.28 -6.89
CA GLU A 643 14.01 -7.49 -7.28
C GLU A 643 13.43 -8.02 -8.57
N TRP A 644 12.13 -7.86 -8.78
CA TRP A 644 11.43 -8.33 -9.94
C TRP A 644 10.48 -7.26 -10.47
N GLN A 645 10.45 -7.08 -11.80
CA GLN A 645 9.59 -6.12 -12.48
C GLN A 645 9.05 -6.74 -13.76
N CYS A 646 7.91 -6.23 -14.22
CA CYS A 646 7.37 -6.55 -15.55
C CYS A 646 6.89 -5.26 -16.19
N PHE A 647 7.35 -4.97 -17.41
CA PHE A 647 6.92 -3.82 -18.19
C PHE A 647 6.84 -4.15 -19.67
N TYR A 648 6.07 -3.37 -20.40
CA TYR A 648 5.93 -3.53 -21.83
C TYR A 648 7.08 -2.85 -22.58
N PHE A 649 7.71 -3.58 -23.45
CA PHE A 649 8.86 -3.17 -24.24
C PHE A 649 8.44 -2.96 -25.70
N ASP A 650 8.26 -1.72 -26.12
CA ASP A 650 7.71 -1.39 -27.44
C ASP A 650 8.57 -1.91 -28.61
N ASP A 651 9.90 -1.84 -28.48
CA ASP A 651 10.78 -2.20 -29.60
C ASP A 651 10.74 -3.70 -29.90
N ALA A 652 10.51 -4.52 -28.87
CA ALA A 652 10.30 -5.96 -29.03
C ALA A 652 8.82 -6.34 -29.17
N ASN A 653 7.90 -5.36 -29.11
CA ASN A 653 6.45 -5.58 -29.02
C ASN A 653 6.08 -6.66 -28.00
N SER A 654 6.72 -6.60 -26.81
CA SER A 654 6.74 -7.67 -25.82
C SER A 654 6.63 -7.14 -24.41
N PHE A 655 5.99 -7.90 -23.52
CA PHE A 655 6.26 -7.74 -22.10
C PHE A 655 7.64 -8.33 -21.78
N SER A 656 8.38 -7.63 -20.94
CA SER A 656 9.67 -8.05 -20.42
C SER A 656 9.52 -8.38 -18.94
N TYR A 657 9.84 -9.63 -18.56
CA TYR A 657 9.91 -10.08 -17.18
C TYR A 657 11.36 -9.93 -16.72
N VAL A 658 11.60 -9.01 -15.81
CA VAL A 658 12.94 -8.55 -15.44
C VAL A 658 13.27 -8.93 -14.01
N SER A 659 14.37 -9.63 -13.82
CA SER A 659 14.96 -9.98 -12.53
C SER A 659 16.26 -9.21 -12.34
N LEU A 660 16.36 -8.48 -11.23
CA LEU A 660 17.57 -7.81 -10.77
C LEU A 660 18.17 -8.64 -9.62
N THR A 661 19.42 -9.02 -9.71
CA THR A 661 20.11 -9.83 -8.69
C THR A 661 21.41 -9.18 -8.23
N GLY A 662 21.85 -9.52 -7.03
CA GLY A 662 23.03 -8.90 -6.42
C GLY A 662 22.81 -7.44 -6.05
N VAL A 663 21.57 -7.02 -5.87
CA VAL A 663 21.21 -5.65 -5.49
C VAL A 663 21.73 -5.35 -4.09
N GLU A 664 22.44 -4.22 -3.94
CA GLU A 664 22.84 -3.67 -2.65
C GLU A 664 22.17 -2.32 -2.43
N LYS A 665 21.69 -2.08 -1.21
CA LYS A 665 21.05 -0.82 -0.81
C LYS A 665 21.57 -0.32 0.52
N GLU A 666 21.65 0.99 0.66
CA GLU A 666 22.06 1.69 1.86
C GLU A 666 20.94 2.65 2.33
N TYR A 667 20.69 2.63 3.65
CA TYR A 667 19.73 3.46 4.32
C TYR A 667 20.38 4.09 5.55
N TYR A 668 20.38 5.40 5.63
CA TYR A 668 20.91 6.09 6.82
C TYR A 668 20.23 7.45 7.01
N GLY A 669 20.21 7.92 8.23
CA GLY A 669 19.60 9.20 8.52
C GLY A 669 19.49 9.49 10.01
N VAL A 670 18.85 10.63 10.28
CA VAL A 670 18.52 11.09 11.62
C VAL A 670 17.02 11.35 11.70
N GLU A 671 16.42 10.83 12.76
CA GLU A 671 15.00 10.99 13.10
C GLU A 671 14.91 11.71 14.44
N TYR A 672 13.97 12.64 14.60
CA TYR A 672 13.75 13.31 15.87
C TYR A 672 12.28 13.54 16.17
N GLY A 673 11.94 13.51 17.47
CA GLY A 673 10.65 13.91 18.01
C GLY A 673 10.87 14.74 19.27
N LEU A 674 10.31 15.95 19.29
CA LEU A 674 10.40 16.89 20.39
C LEU A 674 8.99 17.30 20.80
N LYS A 675 8.68 17.26 22.10
CA LYS A 675 7.39 17.72 22.62
C LYS A 675 7.62 18.61 23.83
N PHE A 676 7.12 19.81 23.75
CA PHE A 676 7.19 20.81 24.83
C PHE A 676 5.80 21.06 25.38
N LYS A 677 5.64 20.90 26.68
CA LYS A 677 4.42 21.24 27.42
C LYS A 677 4.57 22.67 27.95
N ILE A 678 4.01 23.63 27.22
CA ILE A 678 4.11 25.05 27.57
C ILE A 678 3.23 25.39 28.80
N THR A 679 1.99 24.86 28.80
CA THR A 679 1.05 24.92 29.92
C THR A 679 0.35 23.59 30.05
N SER A 680 -0.54 23.44 31.02
CA SER A 680 -1.41 22.26 31.13
C SER A 680 -2.33 22.06 29.95
N ALA A 681 -2.64 23.14 29.19
CA ALA A 681 -3.55 23.14 28.07
C ALA A 681 -2.84 23.24 26.70
N PHE A 682 -1.59 23.72 26.67
CA PHE A 682 -0.91 24.06 25.43
C PHE A 682 0.42 23.32 25.29
N SER A 683 0.62 22.66 24.14
CA SER A 683 1.88 21.99 23.82
C SER A 683 2.32 22.25 22.38
N ILE A 684 3.62 22.15 22.14
CA ILE A 684 4.26 22.25 20.83
C ILE A 684 4.98 20.92 20.59
N GLN A 685 4.82 20.35 19.42
CA GLN A 685 5.49 19.11 19.02
C GLN A 685 6.16 19.32 17.67
N ALA A 686 7.42 18.91 17.56
CA ALA A 686 8.14 18.86 16.29
C ALA A 686 8.62 17.42 16.04
N ILE A 687 8.41 16.93 14.84
CA ILE A 687 9.00 15.67 14.37
C ILE A 687 9.67 15.89 13.04
N GLY A 688 10.71 15.09 12.74
CA GLY A 688 11.38 15.20 11.47
C GLY A 688 12.31 14.04 11.17
N THR A 689 12.57 13.86 9.88
CA THR A 689 13.60 12.98 9.37
C THR A 689 14.39 13.66 8.26
N VAL A 690 15.69 13.40 8.26
CA VAL A 690 16.59 13.67 7.15
C VAL A 690 17.31 12.39 6.86
N SER A 691 17.08 11.82 5.68
CA SER A 691 17.54 10.48 5.35
C SER A 691 18.10 10.38 3.94
N GLU A 692 18.86 9.32 3.72
CA GLU A 692 19.30 8.82 2.42
C GLU A 692 18.93 7.35 2.32
N ALA A 693 18.35 6.94 1.20
CA ALA A 693 18.02 5.58 0.89
C ALA A 693 18.30 5.36 -0.61
N LYS A 694 19.32 4.54 -0.93
CA LYS A 694 19.80 4.42 -2.31
C LYS A 694 20.41 3.05 -2.60
N TYR A 695 20.50 2.75 -3.88
CA TYR A 695 21.27 1.63 -4.38
C TYR A 695 22.76 1.92 -4.20
N ALA A 696 23.50 0.94 -3.69
CA ALA A 696 24.92 1.06 -3.38
C ALA A 696 25.82 0.48 -4.49
N ASN A 697 25.24 -0.27 -5.42
CA ASN A 697 25.93 -0.88 -6.56
C ASN A 697 25.03 -0.92 -7.80
N ASP A 698 25.63 -1.32 -8.92
CA ASP A 698 24.94 -1.75 -10.12
C ASP A 698 24.49 -3.20 -9.97
N ALA A 699 23.36 -3.56 -10.57
CA ALA A 699 22.76 -4.89 -10.44
C ALA A 699 22.89 -5.70 -11.72
N ASN A 700 22.97 -7.04 -11.58
CA ASN A 700 22.83 -7.92 -12.74
C ASN A 700 21.37 -8.01 -13.13
N VAL A 701 21.10 -7.87 -14.41
CA VAL A 701 19.78 -7.97 -15.01
C VAL A 701 19.68 -9.26 -15.82
N ARG A 702 18.58 -9.98 -15.63
CA ARG A 702 18.14 -11.00 -16.57
C ARG A 702 16.68 -10.74 -16.92
N TYR A 703 16.40 -10.66 -18.22
CA TYR A 703 15.04 -10.43 -18.69
C TYR A 703 14.58 -11.53 -19.64
N MET A 704 13.27 -11.80 -19.70
CA MET A 704 12.62 -12.72 -20.61
C MET A 704 11.54 -11.99 -21.40
N LEU A 705 11.53 -12.19 -22.72
CA LEU A 705 10.54 -11.60 -23.62
C LEU A 705 9.30 -12.49 -23.77
N SER A 706 8.10 -11.95 -23.53
CA SER A 706 6.84 -12.70 -23.63
C SER A 706 6.44 -13.08 -25.06
N THR A 707 7.07 -12.49 -26.08
CA THR A 707 6.84 -12.80 -27.51
C THR A 707 7.59 -14.01 -27.98
N SER A 708 8.72 -14.34 -27.36
CA SER A 708 9.61 -15.39 -27.85
C SER A 708 10.04 -16.41 -26.81
N GLY A 709 9.93 -16.06 -25.51
CA GLY A 709 10.48 -16.86 -24.44
C GLY A 709 12.01 -16.75 -24.31
N ASP A 710 12.65 -15.88 -25.10
CA ASP A 710 14.10 -15.71 -25.10
C ASP A 710 14.54 -14.92 -23.85
N TYR A 711 15.65 -15.31 -23.28
CA TYR A 711 16.32 -14.62 -22.18
C TYR A 711 17.44 -13.72 -22.72
N GLY A 712 17.62 -12.56 -22.09
CA GLY A 712 18.78 -11.69 -22.24
C GLY A 712 19.38 -11.35 -20.89
N ASP A 713 20.65 -11.07 -20.87
CA ASP A 713 21.40 -10.67 -19.66
C ASP A 713 22.06 -9.31 -19.91
N ASP A 714 22.12 -8.45 -18.88
CA ASP A 714 22.76 -7.14 -18.94
C ASP A 714 23.20 -6.69 -17.54
N ILE A 715 23.79 -5.52 -17.45
CA ILE A 715 24.04 -4.79 -16.20
C ILE A 715 23.08 -3.61 -16.15
N CYS A 716 22.44 -3.40 -15.00
CA CYS A 716 21.62 -2.22 -14.74
C CYS A 716 22.37 -1.25 -13.82
N HIS A 717 22.64 -0.06 -14.33
CA HIS A 717 23.37 0.99 -13.61
C HIS A 717 22.46 1.69 -12.59
N LEU A 718 22.37 1.11 -11.40
CA LEU A 718 21.51 1.62 -10.31
C LEU A 718 22.29 2.33 -9.21
N LYS A 719 23.62 2.27 -9.19
CA LYS A 719 24.40 2.90 -8.13
C LYS A 719 24.08 4.39 -7.98
N GLY A 720 23.66 4.79 -6.77
CA GLY A 720 23.26 6.17 -6.47
C GLY A 720 21.79 6.49 -6.71
N VAL A 721 21.03 5.65 -7.43
CA VAL A 721 19.57 5.78 -7.58
C VAL A 721 18.89 5.61 -6.22
N ARG A 722 17.91 6.47 -5.93
CA ARG A 722 17.25 6.53 -4.62
C ARG A 722 15.95 5.74 -4.57
N GLU A 723 15.56 5.33 -3.37
CA GLU A 723 14.24 4.76 -3.11
C GLU A 723 13.16 5.73 -3.49
N ALA A 724 12.12 5.21 -4.15
CA ALA A 724 11.06 6.00 -4.74
C ALA A 724 9.81 6.09 -3.86
N SER A 725 8.93 7.03 -4.20
CA SER A 725 7.56 7.15 -3.66
C SER A 725 7.49 7.30 -2.14
N THR A 726 8.46 7.97 -1.56
CA THR A 726 8.47 8.39 -0.14
C THR A 726 9.42 9.57 0.01
N PRO A 727 9.07 10.63 0.78
CA PRO A 727 10.00 11.74 1.00
C PRO A 727 11.18 11.29 1.86
N LEU A 728 12.39 11.64 1.44
CA LEU A 728 13.62 11.40 2.21
C LEU A 728 13.90 12.56 3.19
N LEU A 729 13.22 13.68 3.02
CA LEU A 729 13.17 14.79 3.97
C LEU A 729 11.71 15.10 4.28
N ALA A 730 11.34 14.98 5.56
CA ALA A 730 10.01 15.35 6.04
C ALA A 730 10.08 15.93 7.44
N GLN A 731 9.31 16.98 7.67
CA GLN A 731 9.28 17.68 8.96
C GLN A 731 7.87 18.13 9.28
N SER A 732 7.49 18.12 10.55
CA SER A 732 6.21 18.66 11.04
C SER A 732 6.37 19.43 12.32
N LEU A 733 5.60 20.51 12.42
CA LEU A 733 5.42 21.30 13.62
C LEU A 733 3.93 21.35 13.97
N THR A 734 3.56 20.81 15.12
CA THR A 734 2.18 20.79 15.62
C THR A 734 2.03 21.66 16.85
N LEU A 735 1.05 22.56 16.80
CA LEU A 735 0.58 23.34 17.93
C LEU A 735 -0.72 22.70 18.44
N SER A 736 -0.74 22.27 19.70
CA SER A 736 -1.88 21.55 20.29
C SER A 736 -2.45 22.30 21.48
N TYR A 737 -3.78 22.46 21.48
CA TYR A 737 -4.53 22.98 22.61
C TYR A 737 -5.56 21.94 23.09
N ASN A 738 -5.49 21.58 24.37
CA ASN A 738 -6.42 20.63 24.99
C ASN A 738 -6.90 21.16 26.34
N ASN A 739 -8.17 21.57 26.44
CA ASN A 739 -8.75 22.08 27.68
C ASN A 739 -10.27 21.93 27.69
N LYS A 740 -10.83 21.51 28.84
CA LYS A 740 -12.28 21.37 29.07
C LYS A 740 -13.02 20.62 27.96
N GLY A 741 -12.40 19.56 27.44
CA GLY A 741 -12.97 18.73 26.36
C GLY A 741 -12.84 19.34 24.96
N TRP A 742 -12.21 20.50 24.77
CA TRP A 742 -11.76 20.98 23.47
C TRP A 742 -10.38 20.41 23.18
N PHE A 743 -10.16 19.98 21.95
CA PHE A 743 -8.85 19.66 21.41
C PHE A 743 -8.71 20.28 20.01
N ILE A 744 -7.62 20.99 19.82
CA ILE A 744 -7.33 21.71 18.59
C ILE A 744 -5.88 21.48 18.27
N ASP A 745 -5.60 20.99 17.07
CA ASP A 745 -4.26 20.84 16.54
C ASP A 745 -4.12 21.64 15.25
N LEU A 746 -2.99 22.32 15.09
CA LEU A 746 -2.57 22.96 13.85
C LEU A 746 -1.19 22.45 13.52
N THR A 747 -1.04 21.83 12.35
CA THR A 747 0.19 21.15 11.94
C THR A 747 0.69 21.70 10.61
N GLY A 748 1.90 22.23 10.59
CA GLY A 748 2.62 22.53 9.36
C GLY A 748 3.54 21.36 9.01
N ASN A 749 3.41 20.84 7.79
CA ASN A 749 4.21 19.74 7.25
C ASN A 749 5.04 20.25 6.08
N TYR A 750 6.30 19.87 6.01
CA TYR A 750 7.18 20.13 4.88
C TYR A 750 7.77 18.82 4.37
N TYR A 751 7.72 18.61 3.06
CA TYR A 751 8.21 17.39 2.39
C TYR A 751 9.14 17.77 1.25
N ASP A 752 10.18 16.97 1.06
CA ASP A 752 11.14 17.16 -0.03
C ASP A 752 11.87 15.88 -0.37
N ARG A 753 12.64 15.89 -1.46
CA ARG A 753 13.41 14.74 -1.92
C ARG A 753 12.54 13.50 -2.18
N MET A 754 11.49 13.70 -2.97
CA MET A 754 10.57 12.67 -3.43
C MET A 754 11.03 12.17 -4.81
N TYR A 755 11.60 10.97 -4.87
CA TYR A 755 12.08 10.40 -6.12
C TYR A 755 11.03 9.50 -6.76
N LEU A 756 11.01 9.44 -8.12
CA LEU A 756 10.14 8.55 -8.87
C LEU A 756 10.77 7.17 -9.01
N SER A 757 9.95 6.14 -9.21
CA SER A 757 10.46 4.79 -9.49
C SER A 757 11.28 4.81 -10.79
N PRO A 758 12.54 4.37 -10.75
CA PRO A 758 13.42 4.46 -11.90
C PRO A 758 13.00 3.48 -13.00
N SER A 759 13.19 3.87 -14.26
CA SER A 759 13.20 2.92 -15.38
C SER A 759 14.47 2.10 -15.34
N VAL A 760 14.37 0.81 -15.09
CA VAL A 760 15.52 -0.09 -15.18
C VAL A 760 16.00 -0.21 -16.63
N TYR A 761 15.09 -0.16 -17.60
CA TYR A 761 15.39 -0.26 -19.03
C TYR A 761 16.36 0.84 -19.51
N HIS A 762 16.11 2.11 -19.14
CA HIS A 762 16.98 3.24 -19.52
C HIS A 762 18.37 3.20 -18.83
N ARG A 763 18.57 2.24 -17.93
CA ARG A 763 19.82 2.05 -17.17
C ARG A 763 20.51 0.73 -17.50
N TYR A 764 20.03 0.00 -18.53
CA TYR A 764 20.78 -1.15 -19.06
C TYR A 764 22.05 -0.65 -19.75
N ASP A 765 23.16 -1.37 -19.55
CA ASP A 765 24.43 -1.00 -20.15
C ASP A 765 24.32 -0.88 -21.68
N GLN A 766 23.65 -1.85 -22.33
CA GLN A 766 23.41 -1.84 -23.78
C GLN A 766 22.51 -0.70 -24.28
N ILE A 767 21.78 -0.01 -23.38
CA ILE A 767 20.83 1.09 -23.74
C ILE A 767 21.46 2.46 -23.44
N CYS A 768 22.36 2.52 -22.45
CA CYS A 768 23.06 3.74 -22.10
C CYS A 768 24.02 4.17 -23.24
N GLU A 769 24.13 5.47 -23.47
CA GLU A 769 25.25 6.03 -24.22
C GLU A 769 26.56 5.80 -23.44
N HIS A 770 27.68 5.73 -24.13
CA HIS A 770 28.98 5.55 -23.50
C HIS A 770 29.89 6.74 -23.82
N ASP A 771 30.66 7.15 -22.84
CA ASP A 771 31.69 8.17 -23.02
C ASP A 771 32.92 7.62 -23.84
N ASN A 772 33.89 8.48 -24.09
CA ASN A 772 35.10 8.11 -24.85
C ASN A 772 35.96 7.04 -24.16
N ASP A 773 35.77 6.85 -22.85
CA ASP A 773 36.48 5.87 -22.05
C ASP A 773 35.70 4.55 -21.90
N GLY A 774 34.52 4.49 -22.51
CA GLY A 774 33.61 3.32 -22.50
C GLY A 774 32.75 3.21 -21.24
N ASN A 775 32.63 4.27 -20.44
CA ASN A 775 31.74 4.26 -19.27
C ASN A 775 30.32 4.65 -19.70
N ALA A 776 29.31 3.98 -19.14
CA ALA A 776 27.92 4.29 -19.39
C ALA A 776 27.52 5.67 -18.86
N ILE A 777 26.85 6.46 -19.69
CA ILE A 777 26.23 7.74 -19.33
C ILE A 777 24.83 7.41 -18.81
N VAL A 778 24.71 7.31 -17.48
CA VAL A 778 23.46 6.90 -16.83
C VAL A 778 22.53 8.10 -16.67
N PRO A 779 21.25 8.03 -17.08
CA PRO A 779 20.33 9.13 -16.91
C PRO A 779 20.01 9.38 -15.44
N ASP A 780 19.90 10.65 -15.08
CA ASP A 780 19.49 11.09 -13.74
C ASP A 780 18.08 10.56 -13.40
N GLN A 781 17.88 10.25 -12.13
CA GLN A 781 16.56 9.85 -11.63
C GLN A 781 15.66 11.08 -11.47
N TRP A 782 14.41 10.99 -11.94
CA TRP A 782 13.43 12.05 -11.75
C TRP A 782 13.08 12.26 -10.29
N GLU A 783 13.09 13.53 -9.89
CA GLU A 783 12.64 14.02 -8.59
C GLU A 783 11.29 14.74 -8.73
N GLY A 784 10.34 14.43 -7.86
CA GLY A 784 9.05 15.11 -7.79
C GLY A 784 9.11 16.31 -6.87
N ASN A 785 8.27 17.31 -7.13
CA ASN A 785 8.20 18.53 -6.31
C ASN A 785 7.84 18.18 -4.86
N GLY A 786 8.60 18.71 -3.92
CA GLY A 786 8.25 18.81 -2.53
C GLY A 786 7.30 19.98 -2.25
N GLY A 787 7.11 20.31 -0.96
CA GLY A 787 6.33 21.48 -0.60
C GLY A 787 5.82 21.50 0.82
N PHE A 788 5.11 22.56 1.15
CA PHE A 788 4.51 22.80 2.45
C PHE A 788 3.00 22.51 2.43
N MET A 789 2.52 21.84 3.49
CA MET A 789 1.12 21.50 3.71
C MET A 789 0.71 21.92 5.11
N LEU A 790 -0.45 22.58 5.24
CA LEU A 790 -1.01 22.97 6.52
C LEU A 790 -2.27 22.16 6.80
N ASP A 791 -2.29 21.49 7.96
CA ASP A 791 -3.41 20.67 8.44
C ASP A 791 -3.96 21.24 9.73
N ALA A 792 -5.26 21.04 10.00
CA ALA A 792 -5.88 21.39 11.26
C ALA A 792 -6.89 20.33 11.69
N SER A 793 -7.00 20.17 13.00
CA SER A 793 -8.04 19.36 13.64
C SER A 793 -8.68 20.15 14.76
N ILE A 794 -10.00 20.15 14.83
CA ILE A 794 -10.73 20.74 15.94
C ILE A 794 -11.82 19.78 16.40
N GLY A 795 -11.87 19.52 17.69
CA GLY A 795 -12.87 18.64 18.25
C GLY A 795 -13.34 19.03 19.64
N LYS A 796 -14.50 18.49 19.98
CA LYS A 796 -15.18 18.72 21.27
C LYS A 796 -15.68 17.40 21.83
N LEU A 797 -15.31 17.13 23.05
CA LEU A 797 -15.83 16.04 23.87
C LEU A 797 -16.93 16.58 24.77
N ILE A 798 -18.13 16.00 24.69
CA ILE A 798 -19.31 16.39 25.44
C ILE A 798 -19.75 15.19 26.30
N ARG A 799 -19.69 15.35 27.61
CA ARG A 799 -20.22 14.35 28.55
C ARG A 799 -21.72 14.52 28.66
N LEU A 800 -22.46 13.47 28.39
CA LEU A 800 -23.91 13.39 28.48
C LEU A 800 -24.31 12.58 29.72
N LYS A 801 -25.61 12.63 30.15
CA LYS A 801 -26.11 11.84 31.27
C LYS A 801 -25.90 10.32 31.08
N LYS A 802 -26.00 9.86 29.84
CA LYS A 802 -25.78 8.45 29.44
C LYS A 802 -24.77 8.40 28.29
N GLY A 803 -23.47 8.49 28.62
CA GLY A 803 -22.42 8.35 27.62
C GLY A 803 -21.69 9.63 27.24
N GLN A 804 -21.00 9.61 26.15
CA GLN A 804 -20.06 10.62 25.72
C GLN A 804 -20.17 10.84 24.21
N LEU A 805 -20.37 12.09 23.78
CA LEU A 805 -20.36 12.50 22.39
C LEU A 805 -19.04 13.19 22.05
N SER A 806 -18.36 12.73 21.03
CA SER A 806 -17.19 13.40 20.44
C SER A 806 -17.57 13.91 19.04
N ILE A 807 -17.27 15.16 18.77
CA ILE A 807 -17.42 15.78 17.45
C ILE A 807 -16.03 16.24 17.03
N ASN A 808 -15.58 15.87 15.85
CA ASN A 808 -14.29 16.25 15.32
C ASN A 808 -14.34 16.61 13.84
N LEU A 809 -13.69 17.73 13.49
CA LEU A 809 -13.43 18.17 12.12
C LEU A 809 -11.91 18.14 11.90
N THR A 810 -11.47 17.36 10.94
CA THR A 810 -10.08 17.34 10.47
C THR A 810 -10.04 17.91 9.06
N LEU A 811 -9.14 18.85 8.81
CA LEU A 811 -8.85 19.45 7.52
C LEU A 811 -7.39 19.18 7.16
N THR A 812 -7.16 18.63 5.99
CA THR A 812 -5.81 18.36 5.47
C THR A 812 -5.56 19.26 4.28
N ASN A 813 -4.34 19.79 4.19
CA ASN A 813 -3.90 20.66 3.11
C ASN A 813 -4.80 21.90 2.92
N ILE A 814 -4.98 22.67 3.99
CA ILE A 814 -5.84 23.88 3.99
C ILE A 814 -5.39 24.91 2.95
N LEU A 815 -4.08 24.98 2.69
CA LEU A 815 -3.50 25.87 1.69
C LEU A 815 -3.72 25.42 0.25
N ASN A 816 -4.32 24.24 0.06
CA ASN A 816 -4.65 23.67 -1.24
C ASN A 816 -3.43 23.51 -2.19
N ASN A 817 -2.26 23.16 -1.62
CA ASN A 817 -1.09 22.87 -2.42
C ASN A 817 -1.29 21.55 -3.18
N ARG A 818 -1.37 21.59 -4.51
CA ARG A 818 -1.61 20.46 -5.40
C ARG A 818 -0.39 20.01 -6.17
N ASP A 819 0.77 20.64 -5.89
CA ASP A 819 2.00 20.40 -6.64
C ASP A 819 2.96 19.45 -5.91
N ILE A 820 2.63 19.02 -4.67
CA ILE A 820 3.42 18.03 -3.93
C ILE A 820 3.26 16.68 -4.60
N CYS A 821 4.34 16.18 -5.17
CA CYS A 821 4.40 14.83 -5.76
C CYS A 821 4.40 13.78 -4.64
N THR A 822 3.60 12.72 -4.81
CA THR A 822 3.52 11.61 -3.83
C THR A 822 4.09 10.31 -4.37
N GLY A 823 4.59 10.32 -5.59
CA GLY A 823 5.18 9.17 -6.27
C GLY A 823 4.92 9.23 -7.77
N GLY A 824 5.24 8.16 -8.43
CA GLY A 824 5.19 7.99 -9.87
C GLY A 824 6.34 7.16 -10.37
N TYR A 825 6.50 7.10 -11.67
CA TYR A 825 7.52 6.26 -12.30
C TYR A 825 8.00 6.84 -13.63
N GLU A 826 9.25 6.58 -13.95
CA GLU A 826 9.83 6.76 -15.27
C GLU A 826 9.25 5.72 -16.21
N GLN A 827 8.94 6.09 -17.45
CA GLN A 827 8.38 5.15 -18.42
C GLN A 827 9.50 4.27 -19.00
N SER A 828 9.38 2.95 -18.88
CA SER A 828 10.38 1.97 -19.36
C SER A 828 10.16 1.63 -20.84
N ARG A 829 10.27 2.63 -21.73
CA ARG A 829 10.12 2.51 -23.17
C ARG A 829 11.27 3.23 -23.86
N SER A 830 11.67 2.75 -25.03
CA SER A 830 12.76 3.36 -25.81
C SER A 830 12.39 4.73 -26.37
N ASP A 831 13.29 5.69 -26.26
CA ASP A 831 13.23 6.96 -26.96
C ASP A 831 13.60 6.86 -28.44
N LEU A 832 14.12 5.71 -28.86
CA LEU A 832 14.46 5.42 -30.26
C LEU A 832 13.38 4.56 -30.94
N THR A 833 13.27 4.69 -32.23
CA THR A 833 12.48 3.78 -33.07
C THR A 833 13.26 2.51 -33.34
N ALA A 834 12.61 1.46 -33.84
CA ALA A 834 13.30 0.23 -34.25
C ALA A 834 14.39 0.44 -35.30
N SER A 835 14.35 1.56 -36.04
CA SER A 835 15.39 1.97 -37.00
C SER A 835 16.50 2.83 -36.37
N GLY A 836 16.48 3.03 -35.03
CA GLY A 836 17.48 3.79 -34.30
C GLY A 836 17.32 5.31 -34.35
N ASN A 837 16.23 5.83 -34.93
CA ASN A 837 15.96 7.28 -34.96
C ASN A 837 15.26 7.72 -33.67
N SER A 838 15.53 8.96 -33.23
CA SER A 838 14.82 9.54 -32.10
C SER A 838 13.32 9.64 -32.35
N ARG A 839 12.51 9.28 -31.36
CA ARG A 839 11.06 9.47 -31.35
C ARG A 839 10.71 10.94 -31.12
N GLY A 840 9.53 11.36 -31.55
CA GLY A 840 8.98 12.65 -31.18
C GLY A 840 8.64 12.75 -29.72
N TYR A 841 8.00 11.71 -29.21
CA TYR A 841 7.71 11.57 -27.80
C TYR A 841 8.88 10.86 -27.09
N LEU A 842 9.55 11.56 -26.19
CA LEU A 842 10.65 11.00 -25.40
C LEU A 842 10.11 10.49 -24.07
N PHE A 843 10.15 9.17 -23.86
CA PHE A 843 9.65 8.54 -22.64
C PHE A 843 10.49 8.89 -21.42
N SER A 844 11.80 9.05 -21.60
CA SER A 844 12.73 9.50 -20.56
C SER A 844 12.38 10.88 -19.99
N MET A 845 11.79 11.76 -20.82
CA MET A 845 11.43 13.13 -20.46
C MET A 845 9.99 13.27 -19.95
N ASN A 846 9.18 12.21 -20.00
CA ASN A 846 7.76 12.23 -19.67
C ASN A 846 7.39 11.21 -18.60
N PRO A 847 7.87 11.34 -17.35
CA PRO A 847 7.49 10.46 -16.26
C PRO A 847 6.01 10.60 -15.94
N LYS A 848 5.41 9.53 -15.43
CA LYS A 848 4.04 9.56 -14.90
C LYS A 848 4.06 9.80 -13.41
N LYS A 849 3.23 10.72 -12.91
CA LYS A 849 3.27 11.23 -11.53
C LYS A 849 1.92 11.11 -10.82
N PHE A 850 1.98 11.05 -9.50
CA PHE A 850 0.85 11.24 -8.59
C PHE A 850 1.08 12.47 -7.72
N TYR A 851 0.01 13.13 -7.33
CA TYR A 851 0.06 14.34 -6.50
C TYR A 851 -0.80 14.19 -5.24
N ALA A 852 -0.38 14.83 -4.15
CA ALA A 852 -1.14 14.92 -2.92
C ALA A 852 -2.50 15.59 -3.16
N TYR A 853 -3.53 15.15 -2.46
CA TYR A 853 -4.84 15.79 -2.58
C TYR A 853 -4.76 17.24 -2.11
N GLY A 854 -5.47 18.11 -2.79
CA GLY A 854 -5.74 19.46 -2.33
C GLY A 854 -6.54 19.46 -1.03
N THR A 855 -7.15 20.57 -0.69
CA THR A 855 -7.92 20.69 0.55
C THR A 855 -8.97 19.58 0.65
N ASN A 856 -8.85 18.78 1.68
CA ASN A 856 -9.79 17.70 1.99
C ASN A 856 -10.05 17.65 3.50
N GLY A 857 -11.11 16.98 3.90
CA GLY A 857 -11.44 16.93 5.30
C GLY A 857 -12.44 15.84 5.65
N MET A 858 -12.62 15.65 6.96
CA MET A 858 -13.57 14.71 7.53
C MET A 858 -14.22 15.31 8.76
N LEU A 859 -15.54 15.28 8.81
CA LEU A 859 -16.34 15.57 9.99
C LEU A 859 -16.81 14.25 10.60
N ASN A 860 -16.49 14.02 11.86
CA ASN A 860 -16.77 12.78 12.56
C ASN A 860 -17.59 13.03 13.83
N PHE A 861 -18.63 12.23 14.01
CA PHE A 861 -19.47 12.18 15.22
C PHE A 861 -19.33 10.80 15.83
N THR A 862 -18.95 10.72 17.10
CA THR A 862 -18.82 9.45 17.81
C THR A 862 -19.59 9.53 19.11
N TYR A 863 -20.45 8.55 19.34
CA TYR A 863 -21.21 8.41 20.59
C TYR A 863 -20.87 7.07 21.24
N ARG A 864 -20.47 7.13 22.51
CA ARG A 864 -20.20 5.96 23.38
C ARG A 864 -21.20 5.93 24.52
N PHE A 865 -21.80 4.74 24.79
CA PHE A 865 -22.84 4.56 25.80
C PHE A 865 -22.90 3.14 26.35
#